data_43d21265c7aef7118b558183a13db032
#
_entry.id   43d21265c7aef7118b558183a13db032
#
_cell.length_a   1.000
_cell.length_b   1.000
_cell.length_c   1.000
_cell.angle_alpha   90.00
_cell.angle_beta   90.00
_cell.angle_gamma   90.00
#
_symmetry.space_group_name_H-M   'P 1'
#
loop_
_entity.id
_entity.type
_entity.pdbx_description
1 polymer ?
#
loop_
_entity_poly.entity_id
_entity_poly.type
_entity_poly.pdbx_seq_one_letter_code
_entity_poly.pdbx_strand_id
1 'polypeptide(L)'
;MKYKNMQQEIPQESRQGLNDKILYLIDNDLAESSGITCEDIYNAYTGDGGLHGLKYSDFDNYYEYSSAKKELENGQFFTPHAVCEFIMNCLTLDDTDIVADLTCGMGTFFNFAPMESNVYGCELDAKAYKVAKYLYPKANLTCGDIRSYNPGIKLDYVVGNPPFNLRWWVDGAQVLSQLYYCQKAAELLKPMGIMALVVPYSFLADDFSDGGLIKEMESHFSFLGQFTLDANTFSGLGVTGYKTKVQFWQRNSDMSGWKPIPYTTYVHENVSLNGSGKEYVRTFFLDAAQEQLRKNRSHILLELSRDRDSSSDFTYKVKKYLYDIKSHPRLKEKYVKCCEYINRYYTQKQPEDMSYEEWCRVRITEAKVLAYLRNTVRKQHPVQYKDEIRMVKHDYTIGFKAYSPKMARKMTGAMKTDTPIYQIVSDELNASEFGSYARMIRRRQREYQIEQQQFSEMEPNAEIAAWLDDFMLYDSENEEEIRLNDLQKHDINLVLQKRYTLLQWEQGSGKTLAGIATGMYRMEKQGAFCTWVISPAISIKNNWNDVLPNYGLSYVMVEKLSDLERIQRGDFVLVTMNKLSKYRKHIKNWIKQHGQKVAFCFDESDEITNPSSIRAKATLDDFRRCKFKLLMTGTSTRNNISEFAPQLELAYNNSANMISWCNTIYHYERASKKDGKEAELTCTNNPYYGQPIPAYKAGYSLFSASHLPERITVFGVGQKTQDIYNSDELSEILGRFVITRTFEEISGKDIKRIHQVPVRFTEDERAVYQKAINEFHAMRSHYFASTGNSRKDSMMKLIQQITLLLRISAAPNTVVEYCGETPTKIRTVVEMLQSMDNKIVAVGVRHKVVVNAYAEAIRKAMPDRPLFIVTGSTTTLAKRRALRKTLRESKNGILLCTQQSLPSSVNFEFVDNVIIPELHYNNSRMSQFYFRFIRYNSVNVKNIYFVTYLGSIESNQMQMVLAKEKLNLFMRGQDTDLDEIYERFGVDYDLMSMLMSREVDENGKFYIRWGEQEIA
;
A
#
# COMPACT_ATOMS: atom_id res chain seq x y z
N MET A 1 -16.46 -41.59 -9.58
CA MET A 1 -15.34 -41.33 -10.48
C MET A 1 -15.73 -41.76 -11.87
N LYS A 2 -15.75 -40.83 -12.84
CA LYS A 2 -16.17 -41.09 -14.23
C LYS A 2 -15.01 -41.56 -15.09
N TYR A 3 -13.82 -40.95 -14.95
CA TYR A 3 -12.61 -41.27 -15.69
C TYR A 3 -11.48 -41.69 -14.76
N LYS A 4 -10.69 -42.70 -15.16
CA LYS A 4 -9.52 -43.15 -14.40
C LYS A 4 -8.31 -42.28 -14.70
N ASN A 5 -7.48 -42.06 -13.71
CA ASN A 5 -6.18 -41.43 -13.90
C ASN A 5 -5.14 -42.45 -14.37
N MET A 6 -4.57 -42.26 -15.56
CA MET A 6 -3.56 -43.14 -16.11
C MET A 6 -2.14 -42.84 -15.59
N GLN A 7 -1.96 -41.83 -14.75
CA GLN A 7 -0.66 -41.37 -14.17
C GLN A 7 0.43 -41.13 -15.23
N GLN A 8 0.03 -40.66 -16.39
CA GLN A 8 0.94 -40.41 -17.49
C GLN A 8 1.48 -38.98 -17.41
N GLU A 9 2.79 -38.83 -17.18
CA GLU A 9 3.45 -37.54 -17.29
C GLU A 9 3.63 -37.15 -18.76
N ILE A 10 3.09 -36.01 -19.17
CA ILE A 10 3.24 -35.47 -20.51
C ILE A 10 4.40 -34.48 -20.51
N PRO A 11 5.45 -34.73 -21.33
CA PRO A 11 6.57 -33.81 -21.47
C PRO A 11 6.10 -32.41 -21.85
N GLN A 12 6.69 -31.38 -21.26
CA GLN A 12 6.27 -29.99 -21.45
C GLN A 12 6.25 -29.58 -22.93
N GLU A 13 7.21 -29.97 -23.70
CA GLU A 13 7.35 -29.74 -25.14
C GLU A 13 6.24 -30.37 -26.00
N SER A 14 5.56 -31.39 -25.50
CA SER A 14 4.46 -32.09 -26.21
C SER A 14 3.08 -31.56 -25.87
N ARG A 15 2.93 -30.78 -24.80
CA ARG A 15 1.64 -30.38 -24.24
C ARG A 15 0.80 -29.54 -25.22
N GLN A 16 1.42 -28.51 -25.82
CA GLN A 16 0.69 -27.61 -26.72
C GLN A 16 0.18 -28.36 -27.97
N GLY A 17 1.05 -29.14 -28.63
CA GLY A 17 0.65 -29.90 -29.79
C GLY A 17 -0.45 -30.94 -29.49
N LEU A 18 -0.44 -31.50 -28.27
CA LEU A 18 -1.45 -32.43 -27.80
C LEU A 18 -2.78 -31.73 -27.52
N ASN A 19 -2.74 -30.57 -26.85
CA ASN A 19 -3.93 -29.75 -26.63
C ASN A 19 -4.59 -29.30 -27.94
N ASP A 20 -3.81 -28.81 -28.89
CA ASP A 20 -4.31 -28.40 -30.21
C ASP A 20 -4.94 -29.57 -30.97
N LYS A 21 -4.34 -30.75 -30.91
CA LYS A 21 -4.90 -31.96 -31.49
C LYS A 21 -6.22 -32.36 -30.83
N ILE A 22 -6.31 -32.31 -29.49
CA ILE A 22 -7.55 -32.63 -28.77
C ILE A 22 -8.65 -31.65 -29.16
N LEU A 23 -8.37 -30.36 -29.18
CA LEU A 23 -9.34 -29.33 -29.57
C LEU A 23 -9.81 -29.52 -31.03
N TYR A 24 -8.87 -29.82 -31.94
CA TYR A 24 -9.23 -30.11 -33.32
C TYR A 24 -10.18 -31.34 -33.45
N LEU A 25 -9.91 -32.40 -32.70
CA LEU A 25 -10.76 -33.60 -32.68
C LEU A 25 -12.16 -33.32 -32.13
N ILE A 26 -12.25 -32.49 -31.07
CA ILE A 26 -13.54 -32.09 -30.48
C ILE A 26 -14.31 -31.17 -31.44
N ASP A 27 -13.65 -30.16 -32.02
CA ASP A 27 -14.29 -29.18 -32.92
C ASP A 27 -14.84 -29.81 -34.24
N ASN A 28 -14.27 -30.93 -34.65
CA ASN A 28 -14.69 -31.63 -35.88
C ASN A 28 -15.46 -32.93 -35.62
N ASP A 29 -15.83 -33.21 -34.40
CA ASP A 29 -16.51 -34.45 -33.96
C ASP A 29 -15.77 -35.74 -34.39
N LEU A 30 -14.43 -35.70 -34.44
CA LEU A 30 -13.57 -36.78 -34.92
C LEU A 30 -13.01 -37.65 -33.77
N ALA A 31 -13.23 -37.36 -32.52
CA ALA A 31 -12.61 -38.08 -31.40
C ALA A 31 -13.03 -39.55 -31.37
N GLU A 32 -14.33 -39.86 -31.46
CA GLU A 32 -14.83 -41.24 -31.47
C GLU A 32 -14.37 -42.01 -32.72
N SER A 33 -14.41 -41.39 -33.90
CA SER A 33 -13.97 -42.01 -35.15
C SER A 33 -12.47 -42.25 -35.21
N SER A 34 -11.69 -41.50 -34.45
CA SER A 34 -10.24 -41.65 -34.31
C SER A 34 -9.84 -42.67 -33.24
N GLY A 35 -10.81 -43.30 -32.56
CA GLY A 35 -10.57 -44.25 -31.47
C GLY A 35 -10.04 -43.62 -30.19
N ILE A 36 -10.16 -42.30 -30.03
CA ILE A 36 -9.72 -41.54 -28.84
C ILE A 36 -10.93 -41.45 -27.90
N THR A 37 -10.77 -41.97 -26.70
CA THR A 37 -11.83 -41.98 -25.69
C THR A 37 -11.89 -40.70 -24.88
N CYS A 38 -13.02 -40.42 -24.22
CA CYS A 38 -13.08 -39.33 -23.23
C CYS A 38 -12.04 -39.49 -22.10
N GLU A 39 -11.69 -40.74 -21.75
CA GLU A 39 -10.67 -41.02 -20.75
C GLU A 39 -9.27 -40.63 -21.19
N ASP A 40 -8.97 -40.83 -22.50
CA ASP A 40 -7.69 -40.36 -23.11
C ASP A 40 -7.62 -38.84 -23.11
N ILE A 41 -8.72 -38.17 -23.49
CA ILE A 41 -8.79 -36.69 -23.48
C ILE A 41 -8.63 -36.15 -22.05
N TYR A 42 -9.30 -36.75 -21.06
CA TYR A 42 -9.21 -36.41 -19.67
C TYR A 42 -7.77 -36.47 -19.13
N ASN A 43 -7.01 -37.50 -19.54
CA ASN A 43 -5.62 -37.71 -19.12
C ASN A 43 -4.60 -36.95 -19.94
N ALA A 44 -4.95 -36.46 -21.13
CA ALA A 44 -3.99 -35.83 -22.03
C ALA A 44 -4.10 -34.31 -22.13
N TYR A 45 -5.26 -33.73 -21.87
CA TYR A 45 -5.44 -32.28 -21.94
C TYR A 45 -4.84 -31.59 -20.72
N THR A 46 -3.91 -30.65 -20.93
CA THR A 46 -3.18 -29.96 -19.86
C THR A 46 -3.52 -28.48 -19.75
N GLY A 47 -4.31 -27.92 -20.69
CA GLY A 47 -4.56 -26.49 -20.77
C GLY A 47 -3.34 -25.67 -21.18
N ASP A 48 -3.48 -24.37 -21.15
CA ASP A 48 -2.42 -23.43 -21.52
C ASP A 48 -1.48 -23.04 -20.34
N GLY A 49 -1.60 -23.72 -19.18
CA GLY A 49 -0.76 -23.51 -18.02
C GLY A 49 0.68 -24.00 -18.21
N GLY A 50 1.64 -23.29 -17.62
CA GLY A 50 3.06 -23.56 -17.81
C GLY A 50 3.62 -22.96 -19.12
N LEU A 51 4.92 -23.09 -19.32
CA LEU A 51 5.63 -22.43 -20.42
C LEU A 51 5.43 -23.09 -21.79
N HIS A 52 4.64 -24.14 -21.95
CA HIS A 52 4.25 -24.82 -23.21
C HIS A 52 5.28 -24.71 -24.35
N GLY A 53 6.55 -25.02 -24.06
CA GLY A 53 7.63 -25.00 -25.04
C GLY A 53 8.28 -23.62 -25.25
N LEU A 54 7.82 -22.55 -24.64
CA LEU A 54 8.49 -21.24 -24.69
C LEU A 54 9.88 -21.32 -24.04
N LYS A 55 10.91 -20.97 -24.80
CA LYS A 55 12.30 -20.91 -24.33
C LYS A 55 12.74 -19.45 -24.25
N TYR A 56 13.70 -19.17 -23.38
CA TYR A 56 14.29 -17.83 -23.31
C TYR A 56 14.80 -17.31 -24.65
N SER A 57 15.31 -18.22 -25.51
CA SER A 57 15.77 -17.92 -26.88
C SER A 57 14.68 -17.40 -27.82
N ASP A 58 13.41 -17.53 -27.47
CA ASP A 58 12.27 -17.13 -28.29
C ASP A 58 11.88 -15.65 -28.06
N PHE A 59 12.60 -14.96 -27.16
CA PHE A 59 12.32 -13.57 -26.75
C PHE A 59 13.57 -12.70 -26.95
N ASP A 60 13.35 -11.43 -27.27
CA ASP A 60 14.43 -10.48 -27.52
C ASP A 60 15.20 -10.12 -26.24
N ASN A 61 14.58 -10.28 -25.06
CA ASN A 61 15.20 -10.00 -23.76
C ASN A 61 14.51 -10.77 -22.62
N TYR A 62 15.22 -10.83 -21.48
CA TYR A 62 14.72 -11.51 -20.28
C TYR A 62 13.43 -10.89 -19.72
N TYR A 63 13.19 -9.61 -19.93
CA TYR A 63 11.98 -8.95 -19.43
C TYR A 63 10.74 -9.44 -20.17
N GLU A 64 10.80 -9.58 -21.49
CA GLU A 64 9.71 -10.11 -22.30
C GLU A 64 9.44 -11.59 -21.99
N TYR A 65 10.51 -12.39 -21.86
CA TYR A 65 10.40 -13.78 -21.40
C TYR A 65 9.77 -13.87 -20.01
N SER A 66 10.22 -13.04 -19.06
CA SER A 66 9.71 -13.00 -17.69
C SER A 66 8.23 -12.54 -17.65
N SER A 67 7.85 -11.59 -18.49
CA SER A 67 6.46 -11.13 -18.60
C SER A 67 5.56 -12.22 -19.20
N ALA A 68 5.99 -12.84 -20.30
CA ALA A 68 5.27 -13.96 -20.90
C ALA A 68 5.20 -15.16 -19.95
N LYS A 69 6.29 -15.44 -19.23
CA LYS A 69 6.33 -16.46 -18.17
C LYS A 69 5.32 -16.16 -17.06
N LYS A 70 5.22 -14.91 -16.61
CA LYS A 70 4.24 -14.49 -15.61
C LYS A 70 2.81 -14.59 -16.11
N GLU A 71 2.53 -14.17 -17.34
CA GLU A 71 1.20 -14.33 -17.94
C GLU A 71 0.78 -15.79 -18.01
N LEU A 72 1.69 -16.69 -18.32
CA LEU A 72 1.44 -18.12 -18.39
C LEU A 72 1.47 -18.80 -17.01
N GLU A 73 2.32 -18.37 -16.08
CA GLU A 73 2.37 -18.86 -14.69
C GLU A 73 1.18 -18.38 -13.85
N ASN A 74 0.66 -17.20 -14.11
CA ASN A 74 -0.61 -16.70 -13.54
C ASN A 74 -1.84 -17.29 -14.24
N GLY A 75 -1.63 -18.15 -15.25
CA GLY A 75 -2.65 -18.75 -16.06
C GLY A 75 -3.26 -20.02 -15.47
N GLN A 76 -3.75 -20.86 -16.32
CA GLN A 76 -4.48 -22.10 -16.01
C GLN A 76 -3.55 -23.20 -15.48
N PHE A 77 -3.56 -23.46 -14.19
CA PHE A 77 -3.03 -24.70 -13.65
C PHE A 77 -4.17 -25.58 -13.17
N PHE A 78 -4.44 -26.63 -13.92
CA PHE A 78 -5.47 -27.60 -13.53
C PHE A 78 -5.08 -28.31 -12.23
N THR A 79 -6.07 -28.56 -11.38
CA THR A 79 -5.80 -29.24 -10.11
C THR A 79 -5.45 -30.71 -10.38
N PRO A 80 -4.36 -31.24 -9.80
CA PRO A 80 -4.00 -32.62 -9.95
C PRO A 80 -5.13 -33.58 -9.54
N HIS A 81 -5.31 -34.66 -10.30
CA HIS A 81 -6.39 -35.63 -10.08
C HIS A 81 -6.45 -36.14 -8.62
N ALA A 82 -5.29 -36.48 -8.02
CA ALA A 82 -5.21 -37.00 -6.67
C ALA A 82 -5.72 -36.00 -5.62
N VAL A 83 -5.50 -34.70 -5.85
CA VAL A 83 -5.99 -33.62 -4.95
C VAL A 83 -7.50 -33.49 -5.10
N CYS A 84 -8.02 -33.46 -6.34
CA CYS A 84 -9.45 -33.41 -6.59
C CYS A 84 -10.17 -34.63 -5.98
N GLU A 85 -9.61 -35.82 -6.22
CA GLU A 85 -10.12 -37.08 -5.66
C GLU A 85 -10.19 -37.02 -4.13
N PHE A 86 -9.12 -36.60 -3.50
CA PHE A 86 -9.05 -36.51 -2.04
C PHE A 86 -10.07 -35.52 -1.47
N ILE A 87 -10.15 -34.31 -2.02
CA ILE A 87 -11.09 -33.27 -1.56
C ILE A 87 -12.52 -33.75 -1.72
N MET A 88 -12.89 -34.24 -2.89
CA MET A 88 -14.24 -34.69 -3.18
C MET A 88 -14.63 -35.90 -2.33
N ASN A 89 -13.69 -36.81 -2.09
CA ASN A 89 -13.89 -37.94 -1.19
C ASN A 89 -14.05 -37.52 0.28
N CYS A 90 -13.41 -36.44 0.72
CA CYS A 90 -13.62 -35.87 2.04
C CYS A 90 -15.03 -35.25 2.18
N LEU A 91 -15.54 -34.61 1.14
CA LEU A 91 -16.85 -33.96 1.15
C LEU A 91 -18.03 -34.97 1.16
N THR A 92 -17.82 -36.23 0.80
CA THR A 92 -18.86 -37.32 0.83
C THR A 92 -20.21 -36.87 0.31
N LEU A 93 -20.22 -36.36 -0.93
CA LEU A 93 -21.43 -35.87 -1.59
C LEU A 93 -22.47 -37.01 -1.80
N ASP A 94 -23.74 -36.65 -1.71
CA ASP A 94 -24.84 -37.54 -2.11
C ASP A 94 -25.45 -37.13 -3.48
N ASP A 95 -26.35 -37.95 -4.02
CA ASP A 95 -26.93 -37.71 -5.35
C ASP A 95 -27.79 -36.44 -5.45
N THR A 96 -28.12 -35.84 -4.34
CA THR A 96 -28.95 -34.63 -4.24
C THR A 96 -28.13 -33.37 -3.99
N ASP A 97 -26.83 -33.50 -3.72
CA ASP A 97 -25.93 -32.38 -3.45
C ASP A 97 -25.59 -31.65 -4.75
N ILE A 98 -25.64 -30.35 -4.70
CA ILE A 98 -25.28 -29.46 -5.80
C ILE A 98 -23.88 -28.91 -5.57
N VAL A 99 -22.97 -29.22 -6.46
CA VAL A 99 -21.57 -28.80 -6.37
C VAL A 99 -21.19 -27.91 -7.53
N ALA A 100 -20.40 -26.89 -7.28
CA ALA A 100 -19.86 -26.03 -8.32
C ALA A 100 -18.37 -25.82 -8.19
N ASP A 101 -17.70 -25.59 -9.33
CA ASP A 101 -16.40 -24.99 -9.44
C ASP A 101 -16.52 -23.72 -10.28
N LEU A 102 -16.15 -22.57 -9.70
CA LEU A 102 -16.35 -21.24 -10.30
C LEU A 102 -15.25 -20.86 -11.30
N THR A 103 -14.17 -21.67 -11.39
CA THR A 103 -13.07 -21.58 -12.36
C THR A 103 -12.65 -22.97 -12.76
N CYS A 104 -13.56 -23.69 -13.41
CA CYS A 104 -13.53 -25.15 -13.43
C CYS A 104 -12.45 -25.77 -14.35
N GLY A 105 -11.78 -24.99 -15.19
CA GLY A 105 -10.86 -25.53 -16.17
C GLY A 105 -11.52 -26.60 -17.04
N MET A 106 -10.88 -27.75 -17.17
CA MET A 106 -11.44 -28.92 -17.87
C MET A 106 -12.41 -29.76 -17.00
N GLY A 107 -12.68 -29.31 -15.73
CA GLY A 107 -13.65 -29.97 -14.84
C GLY A 107 -13.10 -31.15 -14.04
N THR A 108 -11.85 -31.14 -13.62
CA THR A 108 -11.22 -32.26 -12.89
C THR A 108 -11.97 -32.64 -11.60
N PHE A 109 -12.51 -31.67 -10.85
CA PHE A 109 -13.35 -31.92 -9.68
C PHE A 109 -14.65 -32.67 -10.04
N PHE A 110 -15.23 -32.43 -11.20
CA PHE A 110 -16.50 -33.03 -11.64
C PHE A 110 -16.41 -34.52 -11.83
N ASN A 111 -15.20 -35.03 -12.05
CA ASN A 111 -14.95 -36.48 -12.20
C ASN A 111 -15.41 -37.29 -11.00
N PHE A 112 -15.52 -36.66 -9.83
CA PHE A 112 -15.86 -37.30 -8.56
C PHE A 112 -17.26 -36.96 -8.05
N ALA A 113 -18.03 -36.16 -8.77
CA ALA A 113 -19.40 -35.84 -8.37
C ALA A 113 -20.31 -37.07 -8.60
N PRO A 114 -21.21 -37.37 -7.63
CA PRO A 114 -22.12 -38.54 -7.78
C PRO A 114 -23.10 -38.35 -8.91
N MET A 115 -23.60 -37.16 -9.17
CA MET A 115 -24.58 -36.84 -10.20
C MET A 115 -24.13 -35.67 -11.06
N GLU A 116 -23.79 -35.93 -12.32
CA GLU A 116 -23.29 -34.92 -13.27
C GLU A 116 -24.30 -33.79 -13.54
N SER A 117 -25.61 -34.07 -13.52
CA SER A 117 -26.64 -33.03 -13.70
C SER A 117 -26.72 -32.03 -12.57
N ASN A 118 -26.14 -32.33 -11.39
CA ASN A 118 -26.06 -31.48 -10.24
C ASN A 118 -24.71 -30.74 -10.11
N VAL A 119 -23.89 -30.83 -11.18
CA VAL A 119 -22.63 -30.13 -11.29
C VAL A 119 -22.82 -28.82 -12.03
N TYR A 120 -22.24 -27.75 -11.50
CA TYR A 120 -22.23 -26.41 -12.06
C TYR A 120 -20.80 -25.93 -12.22
N GLY A 121 -20.52 -25.17 -13.27
CA GLY A 121 -19.16 -24.64 -13.49
C GLY A 121 -19.15 -23.38 -14.35
N CYS A 122 -18.15 -22.57 -14.08
CA CYS A 122 -17.82 -21.39 -14.88
C CYS A 122 -16.37 -21.48 -15.32
N GLU A 123 -16.10 -21.20 -16.58
CA GLU A 123 -14.76 -21.17 -17.13
C GLU A 123 -14.60 -20.02 -18.13
N LEU A 124 -13.57 -19.21 -17.90
CA LEU A 124 -13.28 -18.04 -18.74
C LEU A 124 -12.65 -18.46 -20.08
N ASP A 125 -11.75 -19.45 -20.06
CA ASP A 125 -11.09 -19.95 -21.25
C ASP A 125 -12.03 -20.85 -22.11
N ALA A 126 -12.33 -20.37 -23.29
CA ALA A 126 -13.19 -21.08 -24.23
C ALA A 126 -12.66 -22.47 -24.63
N LYS A 127 -11.32 -22.67 -24.63
CA LYS A 127 -10.71 -23.96 -24.96
C LYS A 127 -10.95 -24.98 -23.85
N ALA A 128 -10.63 -24.62 -22.61
CA ALA A 128 -10.86 -25.46 -21.44
C ALA A 128 -12.36 -25.74 -21.24
N TYR A 129 -13.20 -24.72 -21.42
CA TYR A 129 -14.66 -24.89 -21.40
C TYR A 129 -15.15 -25.93 -22.45
N LYS A 130 -14.66 -25.90 -23.68
CA LYS A 130 -15.01 -26.87 -24.71
C LYS A 130 -14.68 -28.30 -24.27
N VAL A 131 -13.48 -28.50 -23.75
CA VAL A 131 -13.04 -29.81 -23.23
C VAL A 131 -13.91 -30.25 -22.05
N ALA A 132 -14.16 -29.37 -21.10
CA ALA A 132 -15.05 -29.66 -19.98
C ALA A 132 -16.45 -30.05 -20.44
N LYS A 133 -17.03 -29.31 -21.38
CA LYS A 133 -18.35 -29.57 -21.94
C LYS A 133 -18.43 -30.90 -22.70
N TYR A 134 -17.36 -31.26 -23.42
CA TYR A 134 -17.23 -32.56 -24.07
C TYR A 134 -17.12 -33.69 -23.05
N LEU A 135 -16.34 -33.56 -22.01
CA LEU A 135 -16.14 -34.56 -20.97
C LEU A 135 -17.39 -34.72 -20.07
N TYR A 136 -18.08 -33.60 -19.78
CA TYR A 136 -19.24 -33.57 -18.88
C TYR A 136 -20.48 -32.96 -19.56
N PRO A 137 -21.08 -33.64 -20.55
CA PRO A 137 -22.16 -33.08 -21.37
C PRO A 137 -23.44 -32.74 -20.58
N LYS A 138 -23.68 -33.43 -19.45
CA LYS A 138 -24.86 -33.22 -18.61
C LYS A 138 -24.62 -32.15 -17.50
N ALA A 139 -23.39 -31.70 -17.33
CA ALA A 139 -23.06 -30.64 -16.37
C ALA A 139 -23.55 -29.25 -16.85
N ASN A 140 -23.91 -28.42 -15.91
CA ASN A 140 -24.39 -27.04 -16.15
C ASN A 140 -23.21 -26.09 -16.21
N LEU A 141 -22.55 -26.07 -17.38
CA LEU A 141 -21.34 -25.28 -17.57
C LEU A 141 -21.60 -23.97 -18.30
N THR A 142 -20.97 -22.92 -17.91
CA THR A 142 -21.02 -21.56 -18.51
C THR A 142 -19.62 -21.14 -18.93
N CYS A 143 -19.46 -20.75 -20.21
CA CYS A 143 -18.26 -20.09 -20.70
C CYS A 143 -18.40 -18.59 -20.41
N GLY A 144 -17.58 -18.04 -19.51
CA GLY A 144 -17.66 -16.64 -19.17
C GLY A 144 -16.90 -16.28 -17.90
N ASP A 145 -16.98 -15.02 -17.56
CA ASP A 145 -16.31 -14.45 -16.40
C ASP A 145 -17.05 -14.77 -15.10
N ILE A 146 -16.33 -15.21 -14.09
CA ILE A 146 -16.85 -15.48 -12.74
C ILE A 146 -17.62 -14.28 -12.17
N ARG A 147 -17.23 -13.03 -12.52
CA ARG A 147 -17.88 -11.80 -12.05
C ARG A 147 -19.34 -11.69 -12.46
N SER A 148 -19.67 -12.16 -13.64
CA SER A 148 -21.04 -12.18 -14.19
C SER A 148 -21.76 -13.52 -13.99
N TYR A 149 -21.07 -14.53 -13.42
CA TYR A 149 -21.63 -15.86 -13.28
C TYR A 149 -22.76 -15.93 -12.27
N ASN A 150 -23.90 -16.48 -12.69
CA ASN A 150 -25.03 -16.78 -11.84
C ASN A 150 -25.71 -18.07 -12.32
N PRO A 151 -25.62 -19.17 -11.57
CA PRO A 151 -26.25 -20.44 -11.94
C PRO A 151 -27.77 -20.45 -11.78
N GLY A 152 -28.37 -19.39 -11.21
CA GLY A 152 -29.82 -19.32 -10.95
C GLY A 152 -30.32 -20.18 -9.79
N ILE A 153 -29.43 -20.89 -9.11
CA ILE A 153 -29.72 -21.71 -7.95
C ILE A 153 -28.67 -21.54 -6.87
N LYS A 154 -29.01 -21.92 -5.62
CA LYS A 154 -28.04 -21.94 -4.53
C LYS A 154 -27.38 -23.33 -4.41
N LEU A 155 -26.08 -23.30 -4.11
CA LEU A 155 -25.19 -24.45 -4.12
C LEU A 155 -25.04 -25.03 -2.70
N ASP A 156 -24.83 -26.33 -2.59
CA ASP A 156 -24.49 -26.99 -1.32
C ASP A 156 -22.98 -26.94 -1.09
N TYR A 157 -22.21 -27.12 -2.16
CA TYR A 157 -20.74 -27.13 -2.11
C TYR A 157 -20.15 -26.28 -3.23
N VAL A 158 -19.08 -25.59 -2.92
CA VAL A 158 -18.19 -24.96 -3.90
C VAL A 158 -16.80 -25.54 -3.71
N VAL A 159 -16.21 -26.03 -4.77
CA VAL A 159 -14.83 -26.53 -4.79
C VAL A 159 -14.06 -25.76 -5.85
N GLY A 160 -12.74 -25.66 -5.71
CA GLY A 160 -11.98 -25.02 -6.77
C GLY A 160 -10.52 -24.82 -6.44
N ASN A 161 -9.82 -24.40 -7.49
CA ASN A 161 -8.46 -23.96 -7.48
C ASN A 161 -8.43 -22.62 -8.25
N PRO A 162 -8.81 -21.50 -7.61
CA PRO A 162 -8.84 -20.20 -8.28
C PRO A 162 -7.45 -19.80 -8.79
N PRO A 163 -7.35 -18.96 -9.82
CA PRO A 163 -6.08 -18.39 -10.24
C PRO A 163 -5.40 -17.70 -9.06
N PHE A 164 -4.07 -17.90 -8.92
CA PHE A 164 -3.34 -17.42 -7.75
C PHE A 164 -2.84 -15.99 -7.93
N ASN A 165 -3.02 -15.19 -6.89
CA ASN A 165 -2.44 -13.84 -6.73
C ASN A 165 -2.73 -12.83 -7.85
N LEU A 166 -3.76 -13.09 -8.67
CA LEU A 166 -4.25 -12.11 -9.63
C LEU A 166 -5.08 -11.04 -8.90
N ARG A 167 -5.05 -9.83 -9.41
CA ARG A 167 -5.91 -8.74 -8.93
C ARG A 167 -6.94 -8.39 -10.00
N TRP A 168 -8.19 -8.46 -9.62
CA TRP A 168 -9.32 -8.16 -10.51
C TRP A 168 -10.00 -6.87 -10.12
N TRP A 169 -10.38 -6.09 -11.12
CA TRP A 169 -11.25 -4.94 -10.89
C TRP A 169 -12.69 -5.38 -10.67
N VAL A 170 -13.23 -5.05 -9.51
CA VAL A 170 -14.61 -5.33 -9.11
C VAL A 170 -15.18 -4.09 -8.45
N ASP A 171 -16.25 -3.54 -9.01
CA ASP A 171 -16.96 -2.37 -8.48
C ASP A 171 -16.04 -1.18 -8.13
N GLY A 172 -14.99 -0.97 -8.94
CA GLY A 172 -14.05 0.13 -8.77
C GLY A 172 -12.91 -0.13 -7.77
N ALA A 173 -12.81 -1.33 -7.21
CA ALA A 173 -11.73 -1.76 -6.33
C ALA A 173 -10.94 -2.94 -6.92
N GLN A 174 -9.68 -3.06 -6.55
CA GLN A 174 -8.89 -4.24 -6.85
C GLN A 174 -9.03 -5.29 -5.75
N VAL A 175 -9.44 -6.49 -6.13
CA VAL A 175 -9.65 -7.61 -5.23
C VAL A 175 -8.76 -8.79 -5.66
N LEU A 176 -8.13 -9.46 -4.72
CA LEU A 176 -7.39 -10.71 -4.98
C LEU A 176 -8.32 -11.77 -5.57
N SER A 177 -7.86 -12.48 -6.59
CA SER A 177 -8.65 -13.52 -7.27
C SER A 177 -9.18 -14.58 -6.32
N GLN A 178 -8.37 -15.03 -5.36
CA GLN A 178 -8.79 -16.01 -4.36
C GLN A 178 -9.87 -15.46 -3.44
N LEU A 179 -9.72 -14.21 -3.01
CA LEU A 179 -10.73 -13.55 -2.16
C LEU A 179 -12.03 -13.35 -2.93
N TYR A 180 -11.94 -12.86 -4.16
CA TYR A 180 -13.14 -12.69 -4.99
C TYR A 180 -13.86 -14.02 -5.25
N TYR A 181 -13.10 -15.09 -5.46
CA TYR A 181 -13.69 -16.43 -5.53
C TYR A 181 -14.48 -16.77 -4.27
N CYS A 182 -13.95 -16.48 -3.10
CA CYS A 182 -14.63 -16.67 -1.82
C CYS A 182 -15.89 -15.81 -1.68
N GLN A 183 -15.81 -14.52 -2.05
CA GLN A 183 -16.96 -13.60 -2.05
C GLN A 183 -18.06 -14.13 -2.98
N LYS A 184 -17.70 -14.56 -4.17
CA LYS A 184 -18.65 -15.15 -5.12
C LYS A 184 -19.24 -16.48 -4.62
N ALA A 185 -18.42 -17.30 -3.99
CA ALA A 185 -18.90 -18.52 -3.32
C ALA A 185 -19.87 -18.22 -2.18
N ALA A 186 -19.62 -17.17 -1.38
CA ALA A 186 -20.54 -16.74 -0.32
C ALA A 186 -21.90 -16.29 -0.87
N GLU A 187 -21.90 -15.61 -2.02
CA GLU A 187 -23.12 -15.22 -2.74
C GLU A 187 -23.92 -16.45 -3.20
N LEU A 188 -23.24 -17.46 -3.74
CA LEU A 188 -23.87 -18.60 -4.41
C LEU A 188 -24.20 -19.77 -3.48
N LEU A 189 -23.46 -19.95 -2.38
CA LEU A 189 -23.71 -21.02 -1.43
C LEU A 189 -25.02 -20.82 -0.67
N LYS A 190 -25.68 -21.93 -0.34
CA LYS A 190 -26.72 -21.95 0.70
C LYS A 190 -26.11 -21.61 2.06
N PRO A 191 -26.87 -21.04 3.02
CA PRO A 191 -26.44 -21.00 4.41
C PRO A 191 -25.98 -22.37 4.89
N MET A 192 -24.88 -22.43 5.60
CA MET A 192 -24.20 -23.68 6.02
C MET A 192 -23.56 -24.50 4.88
N GLY A 193 -23.62 -24.03 3.63
CA GLY A 193 -22.91 -24.64 2.52
C GLY A 193 -21.39 -24.63 2.74
N ILE A 194 -20.69 -25.58 2.14
CA ILE A 194 -19.26 -25.80 2.38
C ILE A 194 -18.46 -25.46 1.15
N MET A 195 -17.36 -24.75 1.37
CA MET A 195 -16.37 -24.42 0.36
C MET A 195 -15.05 -25.12 0.66
N ALA A 196 -14.44 -25.73 -0.36
CA ALA A 196 -13.12 -26.36 -0.29
C ALA A 196 -12.23 -25.79 -1.40
N LEU A 197 -11.14 -25.15 -1.01
CA LEU A 197 -10.26 -24.44 -1.93
C LEU A 197 -8.83 -24.94 -1.85
N VAL A 198 -8.20 -25.05 -3.02
CA VAL A 198 -6.75 -25.11 -3.15
C VAL A 198 -6.24 -23.68 -3.34
N VAL A 199 -5.35 -23.24 -2.49
CA VAL A 199 -4.83 -21.86 -2.48
C VAL A 199 -3.32 -21.86 -2.25
N PRO A 200 -2.60 -20.78 -2.61
CA PRO A 200 -1.20 -20.63 -2.22
C PRO A 200 -1.03 -20.77 -0.70
N TYR A 201 0.12 -21.26 -0.27
CA TYR A 201 0.40 -21.38 1.17
C TYR A 201 0.32 -20.03 1.89
N SER A 202 0.71 -18.95 1.20
CA SER A 202 0.68 -17.58 1.69
C SER A 202 -0.72 -16.97 1.85
N PHE A 203 -1.74 -17.53 1.21
CA PHE A 203 -3.10 -17.01 1.32
C PHE A 203 -3.63 -17.17 2.75
N LEU A 204 -3.92 -16.05 3.42
CA LEU A 204 -4.32 -16.00 4.84
C LEU A 204 -3.30 -16.73 5.77
N ALA A 205 -2.00 -16.71 5.43
CA ALA A 205 -0.98 -17.38 6.21
C ALA A 205 -0.53 -16.56 7.42
N ASP A 206 -0.75 -15.27 7.40
CA ASP A 206 -0.30 -14.33 8.41
C ASP A 206 -1.46 -13.44 8.85
N ASP A 207 -1.86 -13.54 10.12
CA ASP A 207 -2.90 -12.71 10.74
C ASP A 207 -2.57 -11.21 10.65
N PHE A 208 -1.32 -10.88 10.41
CA PHE A 208 -0.82 -9.51 10.44
C PHE A 208 -0.89 -8.85 9.08
N SER A 209 -0.48 -9.56 8.03
CA SER A 209 -0.58 -9.05 6.66
C SER A 209 -2.00 -9.17 6.08
N ASP A 210 -2.71 -10.23 6.49
CA ASP A 210 -4.03 -10.59 5.94
C ASP A 210 -5.22 -10.24 6.86
N GLY A 211 -5.00 -9.43 7.90
CA GLY A 211 -6.01 -9.15 8.93
C GLY A 211 -7.33 -8.58 8.39
N GLY A 212 -7.28 -7.77 7.33
CA GLY A 212 -8.47 -7.28 6.61
C GLY A 212 -9.17 -8.40 5.86
N LEU A 213 -8.41 -9.21 5.12
CA LEU A 213 -8.92 -10.35 4.34
C LEU A 213 -9.53 -11.43 5.24
N ILE A 214 -8.88 -11.69 6.38
CA ILE A 214 -9.39 -12.66 7.37
C ILE A 214 -10.75 -12.22 7.93
N LYS A 215 -10.90 -10.95 8.29
CA LYS A 215 -12.18 -10.40 8.76
C LYS A 215 -13.27 -10.48 7.70
N GLU A 216 -12.92 -10.22 6.47
CA GLU A 216 -13.84 -10.34 5.35
C GLU A 216 -14.28 -11.80 5.17
N MET A 217 -13.34 -12.74 5.19
CA MET A 217 -13.66 -14.17 5.17
C MET A 217 -14.57 -14.57 6.34
N GLU A 218 -14.26 -14.14 7.55
CA GLU A 218 -15.05 -14.44 8.74
C GLU A 218 -16.46 -13.81 8.73
N SER A 219 -16.63 -12.70 8.01
CA SER A 219 -17.95 -12.07 7.83
C SER A 219 -18.92 -12.99 7.06
N HIS A 220 -18.40 -13.81 6.18
CA HIS A 220 -19.16 -14.71 5.31
C HIS A 220 -19.08 -16.17 5.75
N PHE A 221 -17.97 -16.58 6.34
CA PHE A 221 -17.65 -17.97 6.57
C PHE A 221 -17.19 -18.27 8.01
N SER A 222 -17.44 -19.49 8.44
CA SER A 222 -16.78 -20.14 9.58
C SER A 222 -15.61 -20.98 9.07
N PHE A 223 -14.46 -20.85 9.68
CA PHE A 223 -13.29 -21.65 9.33
C PHE A 223 -13.42 -23.08 9.86
N LEU A 224 -13.19 -24.08 9.01
CA LEU A 224 -13.27 -25.49 9.38
C LEU A 224 -11.91 -26.14 9.59
N GLY A 225 -10.93 -25.77 8.81
CA GLY A 225 -9.56 -26.26 8.88
C GLY A 225 -8.77 -26.12 7.60
N GLN A 226 -7.47 -26.32 7.68
CA GLN A 226 -6.58 -26.26 6.52
C GLN A 226 -5.38 -27.20 6.69
N PHE A 227 -4.87 -27.72 5.58
CA PHE A 227 -3.68 -28.57 5.58
C PHE A 227 -2.78 -28.29 4.36
N THR A 228 -1.47 -28.56 4.52
CA THR A 228 -0.48 -28.35 3.45
C THR A 228 -0.55 -29.46 2.40
N LEU A 229 -0.32 -29.09 1.15
CA LEU A 229 0.04 -30.02 0.07
C LEU A 229 1.56 -30.05 -0.10
N ASP A 230 2.09 -31.18 -0.57
CA ASP A 230 3.50 -31.29 -0.89
C ASP A 230 3.90 -30.27 -1.97
N ALA A 231 5.09 -29.66 -1.82
CA ALA A 231 5.58 -28.63 -2.76
C ALA A 231 5.73 -29.13 -4.22
N ASN A 232 5.76 -30.44 -4.42
CA ASN A 232 5.83 -31.07 -5.74
C ASN A 232 4.47 -31.57 -6.24
N THR A 233 3.36 -31.27 -5.56
CA THR A 233 2.01 -31.72 -5.95
C THR A 233 1.64 -31.34 -7.38
N PHE A 234 2.15 -30.22 -7.87
CA PHE A 234 1.91 -29.72 -9.25
C PHE A 234 3.06 -30.02 -10.22
N SER A 235 4.03 -30.86 -9.84
CA SER A 235 5.22 -31.17 -10.67
C SER A 235 4.83 -31.78 -12.03
N GLY A 236 3.81 -32.63 -12.08
CA GLY A 236 3.28 -33.17 -13.33
C GLY A 236 2.75 -32.12 -14.32
N LEU A 237 2.50 -30.90 -13.85
CA LEU A 237 2.09 -29.75 -14.67
C LEU A 237 3.24 -28.76 -14.94
N GLY A 238 4.46 -29.10 -14.52
CA GLY A 238 5.65 -28.29 -14.75
C GLY A 238 5.95 -27.29 -13.62
N VAL A 239 5.20 -27.29 -12.51
CA VAL A 239 5.42 -26.40 -11.36
C VAL A 239 6.04 -27.20 -10.21
N THR A 240 7.26 -26.84 -9.81
CA THR A 240 7.98 -27.48 -8.70
C THR A 240 8.34 -26.47 -7.64
N GLY A 241 8.35 -26.90 -6.38
CA GLY A 241 8.77 -26.07 -5.26
C GLY A 241 7.71 -25.06 -4.78
N TYR A 242 6.49 -25.11 -5.31
CA TYR A 242 5.42 -24.19 -4.94
C TYR A 242 4.51 -24.79 -3.87
N LYS A 243 4.56 -24.23 -2.66
CA LYS A 243 3.73 -24.71 -1.54
C LYS A 243 2.28 -24.21 -1.68
N THR A 244 1.37 -25.13 -1.63
CA THR A 244 -0.08 -24.86 -1.60
C THR A 244 -0.71 -25.50 -0.36
N LYS A 245 -1.93 -25.09 -0.05
CA LYS A 245 -2.74 -25.68 1.01
C LYS A 245 -4.18 -25.83 0.58
N VAL A 246 -4.89 -26.71 1.25
CA VAL A 246 -6.33 -26.87 1.11
C VAL A 246 -7.00 -26.23 2.31
N GLN A 247 -7.99 -25.38 2.06
CA GLN A 247 -8.81 -24.74 3.10
C GLN A 247 -10.25 -25.18 2.99
N PHE A 248 -10.89 -25.41 4.14
CA PHE A 248 -12.31 -25.72 4.25
C PHE A 248 -13.01 -24.62 5.03
N TRP A 249 -14.11 -24.15 4.46
CA TRP A 249 -14.92 -23.07 5.00
C TRP A 249 -16.41 -23.43 4.96
N GLN A 250 -17.18 -22.99 5.95
CA GLN A 250 -18.63 -23.14 5.96
C GLN A 250 -19.29 -21.76 5.90
N ARG A 251 -20.20 -21.54 4.96
CA ARG A 251 -20.96 -20.29 4.89
C ARG A 251 -21.72 -20.06 6.18
N ASN A 252 -21.61 -18.87 6.74
CA ASN A 252 -22.30 -18.51 7.96
C ASN A 252 -23.82 -18.60 7.80
N SER A 253 -24.50 -19.00 8.85
CA SER A 253 -25.96 -18.99 8.90
C SER A 253 -26.46 -17.60 9.26
N ASP A 254 -27.56 -17.17 8.63
CA ASP A 254 -28.26 -15.94 8.99
C ASP A 254 -29.17 -16.11 10.23
N MET A 255 -29.22 -17.31 10.82
CA MET A 255 -30.02 -17.57 11.99
C MET A 255 -29.46 -16.94 13.25
N SER A 256 -30.33 -16.37 14.08
CA SER A 256 -29.94 -15.78 15.37
C SER A 256 -29.25 -16.81 16.27
N GLY A 257 -28.10 -16.44 16.81
CA GLY A 257 -27.34 -17.31 17.73
C GLY A 257 -26.21 -18.11 17.04
N TRP A 258 -26.06 -18.04 15.73
CA TRP A 258 -24.91 -18.60 15.06
C TRP A 258 -23.62 -17.87 15.50
N LYS A 259 -22.62 -18.65 15.88
CA LYS A 259 -21.28 -18.13 16.18
C LYS A 259 -20.32 -18.69 15.14
N PRO A 260 -19.78 -17.85 14.28
CA PRO A 260 -18.74 -18.28 13.33
C PRO A 260 -17.55 -18.87 14.09
N ILE A 261 -16.96 -19.90 13.53
CA ILE A 261 -15.67 -20.42 13.99
C ILE A 261 -14.60 -19.46 13.43
N PRO A 262 -13.80 -18.81 14.27
CA PRO A 262 -12.78 -17.87 13.83
C PRO A 262 -11.69 -18.59 13.04
N TYR A 263 -11.05 -17.86 12.15
CA TYR A 263 -9.90 -18.35 11.40
C TYR A 263 -8.69 -18.58 12.33
N THR A 264 -7.89 -19.57 11.99
CA THR A 264 -6.57 -19.78 12.61
C THR A 264 -5.54 -20.00 11.53
N THR A 265 -4.40 -19.33 11.66
CA THR A 265 -3.27 -19.48 10.75
C THR A 265 -2.60 -20.85 10.82
N TYR A 266 -2.90 -21.62 11.86
CA TYR A 266 -2.34 -22.96 11.99
C TYR A 266 -2.71 -23.86 10.82
N VAL A 267 -1.69 -24.37 10.12
CA VAL A 267 -1.86 -25.28 9.00
C VAL A 267 -1.42 -26.68 9.44
N HIS A 268 -2.32 -27.65 9.28
CA HIS A 268 -1.98 -29.03 9.60
C HIS A 268 -0.98 -29.58 8.58
N GLU A 269 0.21 -29.96 9.03
CA GLU A 269 1.23 -30.60 8.20
C GLU A 269 1.05 -32.12 8.21
N ASN A 270 1.58 -32.78 7.17
CA ASN A 270 1.61 -34.26 7.08
C ASN A 270 0.24 -34.97 6.94
N VAL A 271 -0.78 -34.28 6.44
CA VAL A 271 -2.03 -34.91 6.06
C VAL A 271 -1.82 -35.67 4.75
N SER A 272 -1.79 -37.00 4.82
CA SER A 272 -1.60 -37.84 3.64
C SER A 272 -2.86 -37.85 2.76
N LEU A 273 -2.69 -37.78 1.42
CA LEU A 273 -3.80 -37.88 0.47
C LEU A 273 -4.31 -39.33 0.30
N ASN A 274 -4.62 -39.99 1.40
CA ASN A 274 -5.08 -41.38 1.47
C ASN A 274 -6.26 -41.54 2.45
N GLY A 275 -6.65 -42.78 2.72
CA GLY A 275 -7.76 -43.10 3.62
C GLY A 275 -7.61 -42.55 5.03
N SER A 276 -6.39 -42.61 5.61
CA SER A 276 -6.14 -42.09 6.96
C SER A 276 -6.23 -40.56 7.01
N GLY A 277 -5.69 -39.85 6.02
CA GLY A 277 -5.83 -38.42 5.90
C GLY A 277 -7.28 -37.97 5.63
N LYS A 278 -8.01 -38.75 4.83
CA LYS A 278 -9.45 -38.51 4.61
C LYS A 278 -10.23 -38.63 5.95
N GLU A 279 -9.99 -39.65 6.74
CA GLU A 279 -10.64 -39.83 8.05
C GLU A 279 -10.31 -38.67 8.99
N TYR A 280 -9.05 -38.25 9.01
CA TYR A 280 -8.62 -37.09 9.77
C TYR A 280 -9.36 -35.82 9.37
N VAL A 281 -9.35 -35.46 8.09
CA VAL A 281 -10.01 -34.24 7.58
C VAL A 281 -11.51 -34.27 7.85
N ARG A 282 -12.16 -35.42 7.67
CA ARG A 282 -13.58 -35.58 7.97
C ARG A 282 -13.88 -35.35 9.45
N THR A 283 -13.18 -36.06 10.32
CA THR A 283 -13.45 -36.00 11.77
C THR A 283 -13.20 -34.61 12.35
N PHE A 284 -12.11 -33.98 11.98
CA PHE A 284 -11.70 -32.70 12.58
C PHE A 284 -12.22 -31.46 11.85
N PHE A 285 -12.52 -31.54 10.55
CA PHE A 285 -12.91 -30.34 9.80
C PHE A 285 -14.35 -30.40 9.29
N LEU A 286 -14.86 -31.56 8.82
CA LEU A 286 -16.05 -31.59 7.98
C LEU A 286 -17.29 -32.20 8.62
N ASP A 287 -17.17 -33.25 9.42
CA ASP A 287 -18.34 -34.04 9.86
C ASP A 287 -19.39 -33.19 10.60
N ALA A 288 -18.96 -32.33 11.53
CA ALA A 288 -19.87 -31.43 12.23
C ALA A 288 -20.53 -30.40 11.31
N ALA A 289 -19.78 -29.84 10.36
CA ALA A 289 -20.28 -28.85 9.41
C ALA A 289 -21.27 -29.48 8.42
N GLN A 290 -20.98 -30.69 7.93
CA GLN A 290 -21.88 -31.42 7.04
C GLN A 290 -23.18 -31.86 7.73
N GLU A 291 -23.10 -32.29 9.00
CA GLU A 291 -24.28 -32.58 9.79
C GLU A 291 -25.17 -31.34 9.96
N GLN A 292 -24.56 -30.17 10.17
CA GLN A 292 -25.30 -28.91 10.26
C GLN A 292 -25.95 -28.54 8.90
N LEU A 293 -25.22 -28.67 7.78
CA LEU A 293 -25.77 -28.45 6.45
C LEU A 293 -27.01 -29.34 6.18
N ARG A 294 -26.95 -30.62 6.55
CA ARG A 294 -28.05 -31.58 6.37
C ARG A 294 -29.23 -31.28 7.27
N LYS A 295 -28.98 -30.95 8.54
CA LYS A 295 -30.04 -30.59 9.51
C LYS A 295 -30.79 -29.32 9.10
N ASN A 296 -30.12 -28.35 8.51
CA ASN A 296 -30.70 -27.07 8.11
C ASN A 296 -31.30 -27.07 6.70
N ARG A 297 -31.29 -28.18 6.01
CA ARG A 297 -31.87 -28.33 4.65
C ARG A 297 -33.35 -27.91 4.57
N SER A 298 -34.16 -28.20 5.59
CA SER A 298 -35.54 -27.71 5.67
C SER A 298 -35.67 -26.21 5.88
N HIS A 299 -34.73 -25.60 6.65
CA HIS A 299 -34.66 -24.18 6.83
C HIS A 299 -34.12 -23.44 5.59
N ILE A 300 -33.25 -24.07 4.82
CA ILE A 300 -32.71 -23.53 3.56
C ILE A 300 -33.79 -23.34 2.50
N LEU A 301 -34.72 -24.25 2.39
CA LEU A 301 -35.89 -24.11 1.51
C LEU A 301 -36.76 -22.92 1.88
N LEU A 302 -36.87 -22.64 3.17
CA LEU A 302 -37.58 -21.47 3.69
C LEU A 302 -36.84 -20.18 3.39
N GLU A 303 -35.49 -20.17 3.46
CA GLU A 303 -34.65 -19.03 3.14
C GLU A 303 -34.56 -18.77 1.63
N LEU A 304 -34.52 -19.79 0.78
CA LEU A 304 -34.60 -19.68 -0.68
C LEU A 304 -35.91 -19.06 -1.17
N SER A 305 -37.03 -19.35 -0.47
CA SER A 305 -38.29 -18.66 -0.77
C SER A 305 -38.31 -17.19 -0.37
N ARG A 306 -37.25 -16.73 0.33
CA ARG A 306 -37.03 -15.39 0.83
C ARG A 306 -35.92 -14.63 0.07
N ASP A 307 -35.56 -15.15 -1.10
CA ASP A 307 -34.54 -14.48 -1.94
C ASP A 307 -35.02 -13.09 -2.29
N ARG A 308 -34.62 -12.17 -1.45
CA ARG A 308 -34.86 -10.74 -1.56
C ARG A 308 -33.53 -10.08 -1.35
N ASP A 309 -33.32 -8.98 -2.03
CA ASP A 309 -32.31 -7.99 -1.82
C ASP A 309 -32.18 -7.55 -0.35
N SER A 310 -32.03 -8.49 0.60
CA SER A 310 -31.68 -8.20 1.97
C SER A 310 -30.20 -7.84 1.95
N SER A 311 -29.94 -6.54 1.96
CA SER A 311 -28.59 -6.04 2.12
C SER A 311 -27.92 -6.77 3.29
N SER A 312 -26.67 -7.20 3.14
CA SER A 312 -25.80 -7.70 4.21
C SER A 312 -25.86 -6.84 5.49
N ASP A 313 -26.17 -5.57 5.32
CA ASP A 313 -26.36 -4.55 6.34
C ASP A 313 -27.60 -4.80 7.24
N PHE A 314 -28.73 -5.25 6.71
CA PHE A 314 -29.90 -5.58 7.53
C PHE A 314 -29.62 -6.75 8.47
N THR A 315 -29.15 -7.86 7.91
CA THR A 315 -28.81 -9.07 8.69
C THR A 315 -27.74 -8.79 9.75
N TYR A 316 -26.72 -8.03 9.40
CA TYR A 316 -25.68 -7.61 10.34
C TYR A 316 -26.27 -6.79 11.50
N LYS A 317 -27.10 -5.79 11.20
CA LYS A 317 -27.76 -4.95 12.22
C LYS A 317 -28.67 -5.77 13.13
N VAL A 318 -29.45 -6.70 12.57
CA VAL A 318 -30.30 -7.62 13.37
C VAL A 318 -29.47 -8.48 14.32
N LYS A 319 -28.40 -9.11 13.83
CA LYS A 319 -27.49 -9.93 14.66
C LYS A 319 -26.86 -9.10 15.78
N LYS A 320 -26.41 -7.89 15.49
CA LYS A 320 -25.83 -6.98 16.48
C LYS A 320 -26.83 -6.64 17.59
N TYR A 321 -28.04 -6.22 17.26
CA TYR A 321 -29.06 -5.92 18.27
C TYR A 321 -29.47 -7.15 19.08
N LEU A 322 -29.59 -8.31 18.44
CA LEU A 322 -29.92 -9.56 19.16
C LEU A 322 -28.80 -9.97 20.12
N TYR A 323 -27.55 -9.81 19.72
CA TYR A 323 -26.40 -10.04 20.60
C TYR A 323 -26.43 -9.11 21.81
N ASP A 324 -26.65 -7.79 21.59
CA ASP A 324 -26.75 -6.79 22.66
C ASP A 324 -27.89 -7.12 23.62
N ILE A 325 -29.06 -7.53 23.10
CA ILE A 325 -30.24 -7.94 23.90
C ILE A 325 -29.95 -9.20 24.70
N LYS A 326 -29.33 -10.22 24.10
CA LYS A 326 -29.00 -11.49 24.76
C LYS A 326 -27.92 -11.35 25.81
N SER A 327 -26.94 -10.52 25.57
CA SER A 327 -25.77 -10.31 26.45
C SER A 327 -26.12 -9.49 27.69
N HIS A 328 -27.20 -8.72 27.65
CA HIS A 328 -27.53 -7.78 28.71
C HIS A 328 -28.50 -8.41 29.74
N PRO A 329 -28.15 -8.44 31.06
CA PRO A 329 -28.95 -9.11 32.08
C PRO A 329 -30.42 -8.68 32.13
N ARG A 330 -30.70 -7.39 31.96
CA ARG A 330 -32.08 -6.83 32.02
C ARG A 330 -32.88 -6.95 30.71
N LEU A 331 -32.21 -7.23 29.59
CA LEU A 331 -32.86 -7.35 28.28
C LEU A 331 -33.05 -8.78 27.84
N LYS A 332 -32.37 -9.73 28.54
CA LYS A 332 -32.39 -11.14 28.20
C LYS A 332 -33.82 -11.74 28.16
N GLU A 333 -34.70 -11.27 29.04
CA GLU A 333 -36.10 -11.66 29.06
C GLU A 333 -36.90 -11.24 27.82
N LYS A 334 -36.44 -10.18 27.11
CA LYS A 334 -37.08 -9.69 25.88
C LYS A 334 -36.52 -10.35 24.62
N TYR A 335 -35.46 -11.10 24.73
CA TYR A 335 -34.82 -11.76 23.60
C TYR A 335 -35.80 -12.64 22.81
N VAL A 336 -36.57 -13.46 23.51
CA VAL A 336 -37.57 -14.36 22.89
C VAL A 336 -38.60 -13.54 22.09
N LYS A 337 -39.16 -12.46 22.64
CA LYS A 337 -40.10 -11.56 21.95
C LYS A 337 -39.53 -10.89 20.73
N CYS A 338 -38.21 -10.53 20.76
CA CYS A 338 -37.52 -10.00 19.62
C CYS A 338 -37.36 -11.04 18.50
N CYS A 339 -37.03 -12.27 18.88
CA CYS A 339 -36.96 -13.38 17.93
C CYS A 339 -38.33 -13.71 17.31
N GLU A 340 -39.40 -13.71 18.11
CA GLU A 340 -40.76 -13.86 17.62
C GLU A 340 -41.17 -12.77 16.61
N TYR A 341 -40.82 -11.50 16.91
CA TYR A 341 -41.10 -10.39 15.98
C TYR A 341 -40.35 -10.52 14.67
N ILE A 342 -39.11 -10.93 14.73
CA ILE A 342 -38.27 -11.20 13.53
C ILE A 342 -38.87 -12.39 12.77
N ASN A 343 -39.29 -13.43 13.47
CA ASN A 343 -39.91 -14.59 12.82
C ASN A 343 -41.21 -14.24 12.11
N ARG A 344 -42.05 -13.37 12.69
CA ARG A 344 -43.22 -12.82 11.99
C ARG A 344 -42.86 -12.06 10.72
N TYR A 345 -41.81 -11.28 10.73
CA TYR A 345 -41.33 -10.61 9.52
C TYR A 345 -41.02 -11.64 8.43
N TYR A 346 -40.39 -12.71 8.80
CA TYR A 346 -39.99 -13.75 7.84
C TYR A 346 -41.14 -14.68 7.42
N THR A 347 -42.13 -14.93 8.24
CA THR A 347 -43.23 -15.86 7.97
C THR A 347 -44.49 -15.19 7.47
N GLN A 348 -44.57 -13.84 7.49
CA GLN A 348 -45.78 -13.14 7.08
C GLN A 348 -46.11 -13.39 5.61
N LYS A 349 -47.42 -13.64 5.37
CA LYS A 349 -47.99 -13.77 4.02
C LYS A 349 -49.13 -12.76 3.88
N GLN A 350 -49.35 -12.32 2.62
CA GLN A 350 -50.52 -11.50 2.32
C GLN A 350 -51.80 -12.30 2.58
N PRO A 351 -52.78 -11.80 3.40
CA PRO A 351 -54.04 -12.43 3.55
C PRO A 351 -54.84 -12.46 2.23
N GLU A 352 -55.62 -13.48 2.00
CA GLU A 352 -56.38 -13.63 0.75
C GLU A 352 -57.42 -12.55 0.56
N ASP A 353 -57.95 -11.99 1.65
CA ASP A 353 -58.98 -10.94 1.72
C ASP A 353 -58.41 -9.51 1.69
N MET A 354 -57.12 -9.33 1.57
CA MET A 354 -56.45 -8.04 1.64
C MET A 354 -55.76 -7.70 0.31
N SER A 355 -55.99 -6.46 -0.16
CA SER A 355 -55.32 -5.96 -1.36
C SER A 355 -53.79 -5.81 -1.14
N TYR A 356 -52.99 -5.87 -2.22
CA TYR A 356 -51.53 -5.71 -2.13
C TYR A 356 -51.12 -4.35 -1.57
N GLU A 357 -51.85 -3.29 -1.88
CA GLU A 357 -51.59 -1.97 -1.36
C GLU A 357 -51.82 -1.85 0.15
N GLU A 358 -52.92 -2.42 0.64
CA GLU A 358 -53.21 -2.50 2.06
C GLU A 358 -52.20 -3.37 2.80
N TRP A 359 -51.80 -4.50 2.19
CA TRP A 359 -50.75 -5.36 2.70
C TRP A 359 -49.42 -4.60 2.85
N CYS A 360 -49.02 -3.84 1.86
CA CYS A 360 -47.81 -3.00 1.93
C CYS A 360 -47.79 -1.99 3.06
N ARG A 361 -48.96 -1.53 3.51
CA ARG A 361 -49.10 -0.60 4.66
C ARG A 361 -48.93 -1.29 6.00
N VAL A 362 -49.48 -2.48 6.15
CA VAL A 362 -49.53 -3.22 7.44
C VAL A 362 -48.38 -4.17 7.64
N ARG A 363 -47.76 -4.71 6.58
CA ARG A 363 -46.68 -5.70 6.67
C ARG A 363 -45.50 -5.20 7.50
N ILE A 364 -44.84 -6.12 8.15
CA ILE A 364 -43.58 -5.84 8.84
C ILE A 364 -42.48 -5.66 7.77
N THR A 365 -41.84 -4.53 7.77
CA THR A 365 -40.69 -4.24 6.88
C THR A 365 -39.36 -4.35 7.65
N GLU A 366 -38.24 -4.45 6.94
CA GLU A 366 -36.91 -4.42 7.56
C GLU A 366 -36.72 -3.20 8.48
N ALA A 367 -37.17 -2.02 8.01
CA ALA A 367 -37.15 -0.81 8.80
C ALA A 367 -37.94 -0.92 10.11
N LYS A 368 -39.11 -1.59 10.08
CA LYS A 368 -39.92 -1.85 11.28
C LYS A 368 -39.22 -2.84 12.24
N VAL A 369 -38.54 -3.86 11.70
CA VAL A 369 -37.74 -4.81 12.52
C VAL A 369 -36.59 -4.07 13.21
N LEU A 370 -35.80 -3.34 12.46
CA LEU A 370 -34.68 -2.58 13.03
C LEU A 370 -35.13 -1.54 14.03
N ALA A 371 -36.25 -0.85 13.78
CA ALA A 371 -36.83 0.10 14.72
C ALA A 371 -37.29 -0.60 16.03
N TYR A 372 -37.94 -1.77 15.93
CA TYR A 372 -38.36 -2.55 17.09
C TYR A 372 -37.18 -2.99 17.97
N LEU A 373 -36.15 -3.59 17.36
CA LEU A 373 -34.95 -4.01 18.06
C LEU A 373 -34.21 -2.83 18.70
N ARG A 374 -34.03 -1.76 17.93
CA ARG A 374 -33.41 -0.52 18.39
C ARG A 374 -34.14 0.06 19.59
N ASN A 375 -35.46 0.15 19.54
CA ASN A 375 -36.26 0.69 20.62
C ASN A 375 -36.24 -0.23 21.88
N THR A 376 -36.14 -1.55 21.70
CA THR A 376 -35.98 -2.48 22.81
C THR A 376 -34.69 -2.27 23.55
N VAL A 377 -33.61 -2.05 22.82
CA VAL A 377 -32.30 -1.76 23.42
C VAL A 377 -32.30 -0.38 24.10
N ARG A 378 -32.88 0.67 23.44
CA ARG A 378 -32.90 2.05 23.94
C ARG A 378 -33.72 2.32 25.18
N LYS A 379 -34.91 1.74 25.25
CA LYS A 379 -35.85 2.02 26.35
C LYS A 379 -35.37 1.61 27.75
N GLN A 380 -34.28 0.82 27.84
CA GLN A 380 -33.85 0.26 29.09
C GLN A 380 -32.36 0.39 29.41
N HIS A 381 -31.60 1.14 28.60
CA HIS A 381 -30.14 1.13 28.72
C HIS A 381 -29.48 2.51 28.85
N PRO A 382 -29.19 2.98 30.09
CA PRO A 382 -28.43 4.21 30.31
C PRO A 382 -27.02 4.18 29.71
N VAL A 383 -26.45 2.97 29.48
CA VAL A 383 -25.09 2.79 28.91
C VAL A 383 -25.07 3.11 27.42
N GLN A 384 -26.08 2.77 26.68
CA GLN A 384 -26.17 3.10 25.25
C GLN A 384 -26.25 4.61 25.03
N TYR A 385 -26.89 5.32 25.91
CA TYR A 385 -26.90 6.76 25.92
C TYR A 385 -25.48 7.37 26.09
N LYS A 386 -24.64 6.72 26.91
CA LYS A 386 -23.22 7.08 26.99
C LYS A 386 -22.44 6.81 25.70
N ASP A 387 -22.75 5.73 25.02
CA ASP A 387 -22.09 5.35 23.78
C ASP A 387 -22.51 6.25 22.60
N GLU A 388 -23.76 6.66 22.54
CA GLU A 388 -24.24 7.69 21.61
C GLU A 388 -23.57 9.04 21.87
N ILE A 389 -23.38 9.42 23.12
CA ILE A 389 -22.63 10.62 23.50
C ILE A 389 -21.15 10.50 23.12
N ARG A 390 -20.57 9.30 23.21
CA ARG A 390 -19.20 9.05 22.73
C ARG A 390 -19.11 9.18 21.20
N MET A 391 -20.10 8.66 20.46
CA MET A 391 -20.13 8.83 18.99
C MET A 391 -20.23 10.29 18.60
N VAL A 392 -21.10 11.10 19.22
CA VAL A 392 -21.14 12.55 19.00
C VAL A 392 -19.76 13.18 19.29
N LYS A 393 -19.11 12.77 20.36
CA LYS A 393 -17.77 13.24 20.71
C LYS A 393 -16.74 12.88 19.65
N HIS A 394 -16.85 11.69 19.08
CA HIS A 394 -15.97 11.17 18.05
C HIS A 394 -16.13 11.91 16.74
N ASP A 395 -17.33 12.02 16.26
CA ASP A 395 -17.67 12.64 14.96
C ASP A 395 -17.24 14.12 14.87
N TYR A 396 -17.01 14.75 16.01
CA TYR A 396 -16.64 16.17 16.11
C TYR A 396 -15.21 16.43 16.57
N THR A 397 -14.32 15.44 16.54
CA THR A 397 -12.98 15.60 17.14
C THR A 397 -11.87 15.98 16.17
N ILE A 398 -12.10 16.03 14.87
CA ILE A 398 -11.05 16.39 13.89
C ILE A 398 -10.62 17.86 14.11
N GLY A 399 -9.47 18.02 14.80
CA GLY A 399 -8.93 19.34 15.12
C GLY A 399 -9.79 20.21 16.03
N PHE A 400 -10.88 19.69 16.61
CA PHE A 400 -11.85 20.44 17.41
C PHE A 400 -11.96 19.90 18.84
N LYS A 401 -12.38 20.78 19.73
CA LYS A 401 -12.69 20.41 21.10
C LYS A 401 -13.98 19.59 21.12
N ALA A 402 -13.91 18.38 21.61
CA ALA A 402 -15.07 17.53 21.77
C ALA A 402 -16.02 18.06 22.87
N TYR A 403 -17.30 17.85 22.69
CA TYR A 403 -18.31 18.17 23.70
C TYR A 403 -18.35 17.10 24.78
N SER A 404 -18.33 17.54 26.04
CA SER A 404 -18.55 16.59 27.14
C SER A 404 -19.99 16.06 27.12
N PRO A 405 -20.24 14.84 27.63
CA PRO A 405 -21.60 14.32 27.79
C PRO A 405 -22.55 15.27 28.53
N LYS A 406 -22.05 15.97 29.55
CA LYS A 406 -22.79 16.97 30.32
C LYS A 406 -23.21 18.17 29.43
N MET A 407 -22.30 18.64 28.58
CA MET A 407 -22.59 19.73 27.66
C MET A 407 -23.59 19.31 26.57
N ALA A 408 -23.41 18.14 25.97
CA ALA A 408 -24.34 17.61 24.99
C ALA A 408 -25.75 17.46 25.57
N ARG A 409 -25.91 17.00 26.80
CA ARG A 409 -27.20 16.92 27.50
C ARG A 409 -27.82 18.29 27.74
N LYS A 410 -27.00 19.27 28.17
CA LYS A 410 -27.43 20.64 28.35
C LYS A 410 -27.92 21.27 27.05
N MET A 411 -27.18 21.01 25.95
CA MET A 411 -27.50 21.55 24.61
C MET A 411 -28.82 21.00 24.05
N THR A 412 -29.13 19.75 24.35
CA THR A 412 -30.26 19.07 23.70
C THR A 412 -31.49 19.00 24.58
N GLY A 413 -31.39 19.30 25.88
CA GLY A 413 -32.48 19.03 26.82
C GLY A 413 -32.88 17.54 26.90
N ALA A 414 -32.09 16.67 26.29
CA ALA A 414 -32.43 15.30 25.90
C ALA A 414 -32.37 14.27 27.01
N MET A 415 -32.24 14.69 28.28
CA MET A 415 -32.18 13.78 29.44
C MET A 415 -33.36 12.83 29.54
N LYS A 416 -34.46 13.17 28.86
CA LYS A 416 -35.74 12.46 28.99
C LYS A 416 -36.26 11.84 27.69
N THR A 417 -35.52 12.00 26.57
CA THR A 417 -35.96 11.51 25.25
C THR A 417 -35.24 10.23 24.86
N ASP A 418 -35.93 9.35 24.17
CA ASP A 418 -35.38 8.09 23.61
C ASP A 418 -34.62 8.30 22.29
N THR A 419 -34.50 9.54 21.82
CA THR A 419 -33.83 9.89 20.59
C THR A 419 -32.33 10.02 20.80
N PRO A 420 -31.48 9.51 19.90
CA PRO A 420 -30.02 9.67 20.00
C PRO A 420 -29.61 11.13 20.06
N ILE A 421 -28.67 11.47 20.93
CA ILE A 421 -28.19 12.86 21.06
C ILE A 421 -27.65 13.42 19.75
N TYR A 422 -26.93 12.61 18.98
CA TYR A 422 -26.40 13.07 17.69
C TYR A 422 -27.52 13.43 16.70
N GLN A 423 -28.63 12.70 16.71
CA GLN A 423 -29.76 12.97 15.85
C GLN A 423 -30.47 14.26 16.28
N ILE A 424 -30.67 14.45 17.59
CA ILE A 424 -31.23 15.70 18.13
C ILE A 424 -30.33 16.88 17.80
N VAL A 425 -29.02 16.72 17.96
CA VAL A 425 -28.04 17.76 17.65
C VAL A 425 -27.98 18.06 16.15
N SER A 426 -28.17 17.06 15.28
CA SER A 426 -28.14 17.26 13.83
C SER A 426 -29.45 17.80 13.25
N ASP A 427 -30.62 17.37 13.80
CA ASP A 427 -31.90 17.56 13.10
C ASP A 427 -32.86 18.62 13.71
N GLU A 428 -32.84 18.85 15.01
CA GLU A 428 -34.00 19.51 15.67
C GLU A 428 -33.69 20.83 16.44
N LEU A 429 -32.46 21.26 16.57
CA LEU A 429 -32.13 22.43 17.40
C LEU A 429 -32.17 23.80 16.68
N ASN A 430 -33.06 24.01 15.76
CA ASN A 430 -33.11 25.26 15.01
C ASN A 430 -33.75 26.47 15.75
N ALA A 431 -34.55 26.24 16.77
CA ALA A 431 -35.37 27.27 17.39
C ALA A 431 -35.09 27.47 18.89
N SER A 432 -34.14 26.72 19.48
CA SER A 432 -33.86 26.81 20.90
C SER A 432 -32.74 27.79 21.24
N GLU A 433 -32.55 28.11 22.52
CA GLU A 433 -31.42 28.87 23.04
C GLU A 433 -30.04 28.28 22.64
N PHE A 434 -30.00 27.00 22.23
CA PHE A 434 -28.83 26.28 21.79
C PHE A 434 -28.59 26.28 20.27
N GLY A 435 -29.38 27.00 19.48
CA GLY A 435 -29.30 27.02 18.02
C GLY A 435 -27.92 27.40 17.47
N SER A 436 -27.17 28.27 18.15
CA SER A 436 -25.80 28.62 17.79
C SER A 436 -24.84 27.41 17.93
N TYR A 437 -25.01 26.59 18.97
CA TYR A 437 -24.24 25.37 19.18
C TYR A 437 -24.59 24.30 18.14
N ALA A 438 -25.87 24.13 17.85
CA ALA A 438 -26.34 23.22 16.82
C ALA A 438 -25.74 23.57 15.45
N ARG A 439 -25.76 24.85 15.06
CA ARG A 439 -25.11 25.31 13.82
C ARG A 439 -23.63 25.05 13.79
N MET A 440 -22.93 25.27 14.93
CA MET A 440 -21.50 24.99 15.03
C MET A 440 -21.21 23.49 14.91
N ILE A 441 -22.01 22.63 15.54
CA ILE A 441 -21.88 21.17 15.46
C ILE A 441 -22.10 20.67 14.03
N ARG A 442 -23.17 21.13 13.36
CA ARG A 442 -23.46 20.77 11.95
C ARG A 442 -22.34 21.21 11.01
N ARG A 443 -21.80 22.40 11.20
CA ARG A 443 -20.64 22.85 10.42
C ARG A 443 -19.44 21.94 10.63
N ARG A 444 -19.13 21.58 11.87
CA ARG A 444 -18.01 20.68 12.20
C ARG A 444 -18.24 19.28 11.62
N GLN A 445 -19.47 18.79 11.64
CA GLN A 445 -19.82 17.51 11.04
C GLN A 445 -19.59 17.50 9.53
N ARG A 446 -20.02 18.55 8.81
CA ARG A 446 -19.72 18.66 7.38
C ARG A 446 -18.22 18.75 7.10
N GLU A 447 -17.51 19.55 7.91
CA GLU A 447 -16.06 19.65 7.79
C GLU A 447 -15.37 18.29 8.04
N TYR A 448 -15.88 17.52 8.98
CA TYR A 448 -15.42 16.15 9.25
C TYR A 448 -15.71 15.23 8.06
N GLN A 449 -16.90 15.25 7.52
CA GLN A 449 -17.28 14.43 6.38
C GLN A 449 -16.39 14.72 5.16
N ILE A 450 -16.12 15.99 4.88
CA ILE A 450 -15.20 16.38 3.79
C ILE A 450 -13.78 15.84 4.05
N GLU A 451 -13.28 15.93 5.27
CA GLU A 451 -11.94 15.41 5.61
C GLU A 451 -11.85 13.86 5.48
N GLN A 452 -12.97 13.15 5.63
CA GLN A 452 -13.04 11.70 5.48
C GLN A 452 -13.23 11.22 4.03
N GLN A 453 -13.60 12.09 3.09
CA GLN A 453 -13.72 11.71 1.69
C GLN A 453 -12.35 11.44 1.08
N GLN A 454 -12.27 10.41 0.26
CA GLN A 454 -11.10 10.18 -0.57
C GLN A 454 -11.03 11.23 -1.68
N PHE A 455 -9.83 11.60 -2.08
CA PHE A 455 -9.66 12.57 -3.16
C PHE A 455 -10.21 12.08 -4.50
N SER A 456 -10.19 10.77 -4.73
CA SER A 456 -10.78 10.13 -5.92
C SER A 456 -12.31 10.26 -6.02
N GLU A 457 -12.98 10.52 -4.89
CA GLU A 457 -14.43 10.66 -4.80
C GLU A 457 -14.88 12.15 -4.80
N MET A 458 -13.91 13.07 -4.81
CA MET A 458 -14.20 14.50 -4.70
C MET A 458 -14.30 15.15 -6.09
N GLU A 459 -15.31 15.99 -6.27
CA GLU A 459 -15.47 16.80 -7.46
C GLU A 459 -14.94 18.23 -7.23
N PRO A 460 -14.40 18.88 -8.25
CA PRO A 460 -13.97 20.26 -8.17
C PRO A 460 -15.13 21.22 -7.79
N ASN A 461 -14.86 22.09 -6.83
CA ASN A 461 -15.81 23.13 -6.44
C ASN A 461 -15.79 24.29 -7.45
N ALA A 462 -16.96 24.72 -7.91
CA ALA A 462 -17.09 25.74 -8.94
C ALA A 462 -16.55 27.14 -8.52
N GLU A 463 -16.76 27.55 -7.25
CA GLU A 463 -16.25 28.85 -6.75
C GLU A 463 -14.73 28.86 -6.69
N ILE A 464 -14.14 27.75 -6.27
CA ILE A 464 -12.68 27.58 -6.24
C ILE A 464 -12.14 27.54 -7.67
N ALA A 465 -12.80 26.81 -8.57
CA ALA A 465 -12.40 26.72 -9.98
C ALA A 465 -12.38 28.11 -10.63
N ALA A 466 -13.42 28.91 -10.47
CA ALA A 466 -13.48 30.28 -11.00
C ALA A 466 -12.31 31.14 -10.48
N TRP A 467 -12.01 31.07 -9.17
CA TRP A 467 -10.87 31.80 -8.61
C TRP A 467 -9.52 31.32 -9.17
N LEU A 468 -9.35 30.01 -9.37
CA LEU A 468 -8.14 29.43 -9.94
C LEU A 468 -7.97 29.77 -11.43
N ASP A 469 -9.06 29.95 -12.18
CA ASP A 469 -9.02 30.40 -13.58
C ASP A 469 -8.56 31.85 -13.72
N ASP A 470 -8.98 32.70 -12.77
CA ASP A 470 -8.54 34.08 -12.67
C ASP A 470 -7.12 34.22 -12.05
N PHE A 471 -6.60 33.16 -11.40
CA PHE A 471 -5.32 33.22 -10.73
C PHE A 471 -4.18 33.41 -11.72
N MET A 472 -3.45 34.49 -11.56
CA MET A 472 -2.30 34.86 -12.35
C MET A 472 -1.28 35.61 -11.48
N LEU A 473 -0.02 35.30 -11.64
CA LEU A 473 1.11 36.03 -11.07
C LEU A 473 1.97 36.58 -12.21
N TYR A 474 2.63 37.72 -11.97
CA TYR A 474 3.56 38.28 -12.92
C TYR A 474 4.99 38.13 -12.37
N ASP A 475 5.85 37.46 -13.12
CA ASP A 475 7.27 37.31 -12.78
C ASP A 475 8.04 38.50 -13.32
N SER A 476 8.41 39.40 -12.41
CA SER A 476 9.17 40.65 -12.79
C SER A 476 10.60 40.38 -13.22
N GLU A 477 11.20 39.23 -12.90
CA GLU A 477 12.57 38.86 -13.33
C GLU A 477 12.58 38.34 -14.78
N ASN A 478 11.58 37.57 -15.16
CA ASN A 478 11.49 36.98 -16.51
C ASN A 478 10.50 37.69 -17.43
N GLU A 479 9.77 38.69 -16.92
CA GLU A 479 8.77 39.49 -17.65
C GLU A 479 7.66 38.61 -18.26
N GLU A 480 7.19 37.59 -17.54
CA GLU A 480 6.18 36.63 -18.01
C GLU A 480 5.03 36.46 -17.02
N GLU A 481 3.86 36.13 -17.54
CA GLU A 481 2.70 35.69 -16.75
C GLU A 481 2.86 34.25 -16.33
N ILE A 482 2.66 33.96 -15.03
CA ILE A 482 2.68 32.65 -14.46
C ILE A 482 1.25 32.19 -14.14
N ARG A 483 0.82 31.12 -14.77
CA ARG A 483 -0.51 30.51 -14.56
C ARG A 483 -0.37 29.03 -14.21
N LEU A 484 -1.39 28.52 -13.52
CA LEU A 484 -1.52 27.09 -13.24
C LEU A 484 -2.07 26.37 -14.48
N ASN A 485 -1.60 25.15 -14.73
CA ASN A 485 -2.21 24.29 -15.74
C ASN A 485 -3.47 23.58 -15.17
N ASP A 486 -4.23 22.91 -16.04
CA ASP A 486 -5.52 22.34 -15.67
C ASP A 486 -5.42 21.28 -14.56
N LEU A 487 -4.41 20.42 -14.58
CA LEU A 487 -4.21 19.41 -13.54
C LEU A 487 -3.80 20.04 -12.21
N GLN A 488 -2.95 21.06 -12.25
CA GLN A 488 -2.59 21.82 -11.04
C GLN A 488 -3.81 22.53 -10.45
N LYS A 489 -4.64 23.15 -11.30
CA LYS A 489 -5.91 23.78 -10.87
C LYS A 489 -6.85 22.75 -10.26
N HIS A 490 -7.01 21.60 -10.90
CA HIS A 490 -7.83 20.50 -10.39
C HIS A 490 -7.38 20.07 -8.99
N ASP A 491 -6.12 19.72 -8.83
CA ASP A 491 -5.59 19.24 -7.55
C ASP A 491 -5.65 20.31 -6.46
N ILE A 492 -5.32 21.58 -6.78
CA ILE A 492 -5.41 22.70 -5.84
C ILE A 492 -6.87 22.95 -5.44
N ASN A 493 -7.82 22.76 -6.34
CA ASN A 493 -9.24 22.85 -6.02
C ASN A 493 -9.63 21.85 -4.93
N LEU A 494 -9.23 20.60 -5.07
CA LEU A 494 -9.49 19.56 -4.07
C LEU A 494 -8.78 19.87 -2.74
N VAL A 495 -7.52 20.33 -2.79
CA VAL A 495 -6.78 20.79 -1.59
C VAL A 495 -7.51 21.89 -0.84
N LEU A 496 -8.08 22.84 -1.55
CA LEU A 496 -8.75 24.00 -0.94
C LEU A 496 -10.10 23.66 -0.30
N GLN A 497 -10.74 22.57 -0.71
CA GLN A 497 -11.95 22.06 -0.08
C GLN A 497 -11.67 21.44 1.29
N LYS A 498 -10.48 20.83 1.47
CA LYS A 498 -10.03 20.26 2.75
C LYS A 498 -9.19 21.27 3.54
N ARG A 499 -9.02 20.99 4.83
CA ARG A 499 -8.16 21.80 5.69
C ARG A 499 -6.72 21.28 5.77
N TYR A 500 -6.56 19.98 5.62
CA TYR A 500 -5.32 19.26 5.84
C TYR A 500 -5.04 18.38 4.65
N THR A 501 -3.91 18.61 4.01
CA THR A 501 -3.52 17.87 2.80
C THR A 501 -2.02 17.75 2.72
N LEU A 502 -1.55 16.62 2.24
CA LEU A 502 -0.18 16.43 1.76
C LEU A 502 -0.19 16.38 0.23
N LEU A 503 0.47 17.35 -0.39
CA LEU A 503 0.68 17.40 -1.82
C LEU A 503 2.02 16.75 -2.16
N GLN A 504 1.97 15.52 -2.60
CA GLN A 504 3.14 14.74 -2.99
C GLN A 504 3.34 14.83 -4.51
N TRP A 505 3.65 16.00 -4.98
CA TRP A 505 4.02 16.20 -6.37
C TRP A 505 5.53 16.00 -6.56
N GLU A 506 5.91 15.30 -7.61
CA GLU A 506 7.31 15.10 -7.94
C GLU A 506 8.05 16.44 -8.09
N GLN A 507 9.35 16.42 -8.00
CA GLN A 507 10.12 17.66 -8.09
C GLN A 507 10.02 18.29 -9.50
N GLY A 508 10.05 19.61 -9.56
CA GLY A 508 9.85 20.34 -10.81
C GLY A 508 8.40 20.59 -11.22
N SER A 509 7.42 20.03 -10.51
CA SER A 509 5.99 20.09 -10.84
C SER A 509 5.25 21.35 -10.34
N GLY A 510 5.95 22.36 -9.84
CA GLY A 510 5.33 23.64 -9.45
C GLY A 510 4.79 23.70 -8.00
N LYS A 511 5.29 22.87 -7.06
CA LYS A 511 4.84 22.88 -5.65
C LYS A 511 4.86 24.26 -5.00
N THR A 512 5.89 25.08 -5.24
CA THR A 512 5.98 26.43 -4.69
C THR A 512 4.81 27.31 -5.15
N LEU A 513 4.47 27.24 -6.44
CA LEU A 513 3.32 27.95 -7.01
C LEU A 513 2.00 27.47 -6.40
N ALA A 514 1.83 26.16 -6.21
CA ALA A 514 0.67 25.58 -5.53
C ALA A 514 0.57 26.07 -4.07
N GLY A 515 1.69 26.16 -3.35
CA GLY A 515 1.75 26.72 -2.00
C GLY A 515 1.33 28.20 -1.95
N ILE A 516 1.78 28.99 -2.92
CA ILE A 516 1.39 30.42 -3.06
C ILE A 516 -0.11 30.52 -3.35
N ALA A 517 -0.62 29.85 -4.38
CA ALA A 517 -2.04 29.88 -4.74
C ALA A 517 -2.93 29.45 -3.59
N THR A 518 -2.58 28.36 -2.92
CA THR A 518 -3.32 27.87 -1.74
C THR A 518 -3.29 28.90 -0.60
N GLY A 519 -2.13 29.48 -0.31
CA GLY A 519 -1.96 30.49 0.73
C GLY A 519 -2.81 31.75 0.45
N MET A 520 -2.77 32.27 -0.76
CA MET A 520 -3.56 33.42 -1.18
C MET A 520 -5.06 33.15 -1.04
N TYR A 521 -5.56 32.04 -1.58
CA TYR A 521 -6.98 31.68 -1.46
C TYR A 521 -7.43 31.57 0.02
N ARG A 522 -6.59 30.93 0.88
CA ARG A 522 -6.88 30.82 2.31
C ARG A 522 -6.97 32.18 3.01
N MET A 523 -6.10 33.14 2.63
CA MET A 523 -6.12 34.50 3.18
C MET A 523 -7.32 35.32 2.66
N GLU A 524 -7.59 35.27 1.37
CA GLU A 524 -8.67 36.05 0.72
C GLU A 524 -10.08 35.51 1.01
N LYS A 525 -10.30 34.22 0.80
CA LYS A 525 -11.63 33.61 0.82
C LYS A 525 -11.97 32.86 2.10
N GLN A 526 -10.97 32.35 2.80
CA GLN A 526 -11.20 31.49 3.98
C GLN A 526 -10.79 32.13 5.31
N GLY A 527 -10.36 33.41 5.28
CA GLY A 527 -10.11 34.24 6.45
C GLY A 527 -8.89 33.87 7.27
N ALA A 528 -7.89 33.26 6.63
CA ALA A 528 -6.57 33.13 7.26
C ALA A 528 -5.93 34.52 7.44
N PHE A 529 -5.26 34.73 8.56
CA PHE A 529 -4.60 36.02 8.84
C PHE A 529 -3.38 36.22 7.96
N CYS A 530 -2.55 35.18 7.89
CA CYS A 530 -1.32 35.11 7.08
C CYS A 530 -1.03 33.66 6.72
N THR A 531 -0.04 33.44 5.85
CA THR A 531 0.42 32.10 5.45
C THR A 531 1.85 31.89 5.95
N TRP A 532 2.04 31.01 6.93
CA TRP A 532 3.36 30.58 7.41
C TRP A 532 3.95 29.57 6.45
N VAL A 533 5.17 29.83 5.97
CA VAL A 533 5.94 28.93 5.12
C VAL A 533 7.15 28.42 5.88
N ILE A 534 7.22 27.11 6.06
CA ILE A 534 8.36 26.43 6.70
C ILE A 534 9.04 25.54 5.68
N SER A 535 10.36 25.59 5.66
CA SER A 535 11.17 24.74 4.79
C SER A 535 12.63 24.72 5.30
N PRO A 536 13.49 23.81 4.79
CA PRO A 536 14.93 23.91 5.03
C PRO A 536 15.50 25.26 4.65
N ALA A 537 16.57 25.68 5.35
CA ALA A 537 17.17 27.00 5.17
C ALA A 537 17.56 27.32 3.71
N ILE A 538 17.96 26.29 2.96
CA ILE A 538 18.32 26.43 1.55
C ILE A 538 17.07 26.78 0.70
N SER A 539 15.95 26.11 0.93
CA SER A 539 14.71 26.35 0.20
C SER A 539 14.12 27.73 0.55
N ILE A 540 14.08 28.10 1.85
CA ILE A 540 13.58 29.42 2.27
C ILE A 540 14.41 30.53 1.64
N LYS A 541 15.75 30.46 1.77
CA LYS A 541 16.63 31.58 1.36
C LYS A 541 16.82 31.71 -0.13
N ASN A 542 16.73 30.61 -0.86
CA ASN A 542 17.11 30.56 -2.27
C ASN A 542 15.94 30.30 -3.21
N ASN A 543 14.74 30.09 -2.68
CA ASN A 543 13.55 29.89 -3.49
C ASN A 543 12.44 30.84 -3.01
N TRP A 544 11.86 30.62 -1.85
CA TRP A 544 10.74 31.43 -1.35
C TRP A 544 11.07 32.90 -1.20
N ASN A 545 12.25 33.22 -0.67
CA ASN A 545 12.72 34.61 -0.48
C ASN A 545 13.01 35.34 -1.81
N ASP A 546 13.22 34.59 -2.89
CA ASP A 546 13.42 35.18 -4.22
C ASP A 546 12.10 35.27 -5.01
N VAL A 547 11.27 34.23 -4.92
CA VAL A 547 10.04 34.10 -5.71
C VAL A 547 8.95 35.06 -5.24
N LEU A 548 8.73 35.23 -3.92
CA LEU A 548 7.70 36.13 -3.40
C LEU A 548 7.84 37.58 -3.85
N PRO A 549 9.02 38.22 -3.71
CA PRO A 549 9.20 39.59 -4.20
C PRO A 549 9.10 39.68 -5.73
N ASN A 550 9.58 38.66 -6.47
CA ASN A 550 9.47 38.65 -7.94
C ASN A 550 8.01 38.66 -8.40
N TYR A 551 7.11 38.05 -7.64
CA TYR A 551 5.67 38.04 -7.89
C TYR A 551 4.94 39.21 -7.20
N GLY A 552 5.63 40.15 -6.61
CA GLY A 552 5.06 41.31 -5.92
C GLY A 552 4.27 40.99 -4.66
N LEU A 553 4.52 39.83 -4.05
CA LEU A 553 3.81 39.39 -2.85
C LEU A 553 4.43 39.87 -1.55
N SER A 554 3.59 40.32 -0.60
CA SER A 554 4.06 40.79 0.71
C SER A 554 4.52 39.61 1.56
N TYR A 555 5.70 39.77 2.19
CA TYR A 555 6.25 38.72 3.06
C TYR A 555 7.12 39.25 4.20
N VAL A 556 7.24 38.46 5.26
CA VAL A 556 8.14 38.71 6.38
C VAL A 556 9.04 37.50 6.59
N MET A 557 10.36 37.68 6.54
CA MET A 557 11.32 36.64 6.89
C MET A 557 11.70 36.73 8.37
N VAL A 558 11.45 35.68 9.16
CA VAL A 558 11.71 35.63 10.60
C VAL A 558 13.17 35.26 10.87
N GLU A 559 14.02 36.22 11.01
CA GLU A 559 15.44 36.09 11.39
C GLU A 559 15.70 36.39 12.87
N LYS A 560 14.92 37.28 13.46
CA LYS A 560 14.98 37.72 14.88
C LYS A 560 13.57 37.85 15.46
N LEU A 561 13.44 37.91 16.77
CA LEU A 561 12.15 37.97 17.45
C LEU A 561 11.31 39.20 17.10
N SER A 562 11.93 40.34 16.89
CA SER A 562 11.24 41.59 16.50
C SER A 562 10.56 41.49 15.12
N ASP A 563 10.92 40.51 14.27
CA ASP A 563 10.26 40.33 12.99
C ASP A 563 8.82 39.81 13.13
N LEU A 564 8.50 39.14 14.27
CA LEU A 564 7.13 38.69 14.53
C LEU A 564 6.13 39.85 14.70
N GLU A 565 6.62 41.02 15.13
CA GLU A 565 5.80 42.25 15.30
C GLU A 565 5.51 42.94 13.95
N ARG A 566 6.26 42.61 12.92
CA ARG A 566 6.12 43.17 11.57
C ARG A 566 5.09 42.44 10.72
N ILE A 567 4.65 41.26 11.14
CA ILE A 567 3.71 40.42 10.39
C ILE A 567 2.34 41.11 10.30
N GLN A 568 1.87 41.36 9.10
CA GLN A 568 0.59 41.96 8.79
C GLN A 568 -0.38 40.92 8.20
N ARG A 569 -1.64 41.31 8.12
CA ARG A 569 -2.65 40.49 7.47
C ARG A 569 -2.37 40.40 5.96
N GLY A 570 -2.35 39.19 5.44
CA GLY A 570 -2.07 38.95 4.02
C GLY A 570 -0.62 38.59 3.72
N ASP A 571 0.26 38.66 4.74
CA ASP A 571 1.68 38.32 4.53
C ASP A 571 1.94 36.84 4.41
N PHE A 572 2.96 36.51 3.59
CA PHE A 572 3.67 35.23 3.71
C PHE A 572 4.77 35.36 4.76
N VAL A 573 4.79 34.44 5.72
CA VAL A 573 5.76 34.46 6.83
C VAL A 573 6.76 33.34 6.64
N LEU A 574 7.97 33.68 6.23
CA LEU A 574 9.04 32.71 5.96
C LEU A 574 9.83 32.40 7.23
N VAL A 575 9.98 31.13 7.57
CA VAL A 575 10.82 30.73 8.71
C VAL A 575 11.59 29.43 8.38
N THR A 576 12.88 29.45 8.66
CA THR A 576 13.70 28.25 8.53
C THR A 576 13.49 27.33 9.75
N MET A 577 13.62 26.01 9.56
CA MET A 577 13.44 25.04 10.65
C MET A 577 14.37 25.28 11.85
N ASN A 578 15.57 25.83 11.61
CA ASN A 578 16.49 26.18 12.70
C ASN A 578 15.99 27.37 13.51
N LYS A 579 15.47 28.40 12.86
CA LYS A 579 14.87 29.58 13.52
C LYS A 579 13.57 29.22 14.22
N LEU A 580 12.74 28.37 13.60
CA LEU A 580 11.56 27.82 14.25
C LEU A 580 11.93 27.12 15.56
N SER A 581 12.91 26.23 15.54
CA SER A 581 13.36 25.53 16.76
C SER A 581 13.86 26.50 17.83
N LYS A 582 14.57 27.56 17.41
CA LYS A 582 15.11 28.59 18.31
C LYS A 582 13.99 29.44 18.93
N TYR A 583 13.00 29.86 18.17
CA TYR A 583 11.95 30.79 18.60
C TYR A 583 10.61 30.11 18.91
N ARG A 584 10.59 28.78 19.03
CA ARG A 584 9.43 27.93 19.25
C ARG A 584 8.34 28.50 20.17
N LYS A 585 8.73 28.93 21.40
CA LYS A 585 7.76 29.45 22.37
C LYS A 585 7.10 30.75 21.92
N HIS A 586 7.83 31.64 21.26
CA HIS A 586 7.33 32.93 20.81
C HIS A 586 6.41 32.77 19.59
N ILE A 587 6.78 31.91 18.61
CA ILE A 587 5.97 31.60 17.46
C ILE A 587 4.66 30.93 17.89
N LYS A 588 4.72 29.95 18.78
CA LYS A 588 3.53 29.29 19.35
C LYS A 588 2.57 30.30 20.02
N ASN A 589 3.11 31.23 20.80
CA ASN A 589 2.30 32.25 21.45
C ASN A 589 1.67 33.21 20.40
N TRP A 590 2.45 33.64 19.41
CA TRP A 590 1.96 34.48 18.33
C TRP A 590 0.78 33.84 17.58
N ILE A 591 0.91 32.56 17.16
CA ILE A 591 -0.15 31.78 16.50
C ILE A 591 -1.38 31.65 17.41
N LYS A 592 -1.19 31.42 18.70
CA LYS A 592 -2.26 31.33 19.69
C LYS A 592 -3.00 32.66 19.86
N GLN A 593 -2.32 33.80 19.88
CA GLN A 593 -2.90 35.14 19.97
C GLN A 593 -3.81 35.43 18.74
N HIS A 594 -3.43 34.95 17.56
CA HIS A 594 -4.23 35.10 16.35
C HIS A 594 -5.33 34.00 16.20
N GLY A 595 -5.67 33.34 17.33
CA GLY A 595 -6.77 32.36 17.39
C GLY A 595 -6.54 31.12 16.50
N GLN A 596 -5.29 30.82 16.16
CA GLN A 596 -4.92 29.71 15.25
C GLN A 596 -5.50 29.86 13.82
N LYS A 597 -6.03 31.00 13.45
CA LYS A 597 -6.57 31.30 12.13
C LYS A 597 -5.47 31.71 11.14
N VAL A 598 -4.51 30.84 10.96
CA VAL A 598 -3.40 31.01 10.02
C VAL A 598 -3.42 29.85 9.04
N ALA A 599 -2.92 30.08 7.84
CA ALA A 599 -2.56 29.03 6.92
C ALA A 599 -1.11 28.62 7.18
N PHE A 600 -0.84 27.37 7.05
CA PHE A 600 0.47 26.76 7.23
C PHE A 600 0.84 25.98 5.99
N CYS A 601 1.96 26.31 5.39
CA CYS A 601 2.55 25.65 4.25
C CYS A 601 3.91 25.09 4.66
N PHE A 602 4.07 23.78 4.59
CA PHE A 602 5.32 23.11 4.92
C PHE A 602 5.93 22.51 3.65
N ASP A 603 6.90 23.20 3.11
CA ASP A 603 7.64 22.75 1.94
C ASP A 603 8.82 21.85 2.38
N GLU A 604 9.00 20.71 1.70
CA GLU A 604 9.86 19.59 2.10
C GLU A 604 9.47 19.01 3.48
N SER A 605 8.19 18.62 3.61
CA SER A 605 7.63 18.13 4.88
C SER A 605 8.24 16.82 5.38
N ASP A 606 8.92 16.06 4.53
CA ASP A 606 9.72 14.88 4.86
C ASP A 606 10.92 15.18 5.80
N GLU A 607 11.23 16.45 6.08
CA GLU A 607 12.24 16.82 7.08
C GLU A 607 11.86 16.50 8.54
N ILE A 608 10.59 16.19 8.80
CA ILE A 608 10.11 15.81 10.15
C ILE A 608 9.90 14.32 10.33
N THR A 609 10.41 13.47 9.46
CA THR A 609 10.27 12.00 9.55
C THR A 609 10.72 11.40 10.88
N ASN A 610 11.70 12.00 11.55
CA ASN A 610 12.12 11.60 12.88
C ASN A 610 11.37 12.39 13.97
N PRO A 611 10.38 11.78 14.66
CA PRO A 611 9.54 12.44 15.67
C PRO A 611 10.32 12.88 16.92
N SER A 612 11.46 12.29 17.21
CA SER A 612 12.29 12.65 18.35
C SER A 612 13.19 13.85 18.08
N SER A 613 13.34 14.27 16.83
CA SER A 613 14.17 15.42 16.46
C SER A 613 13.65 16.74 17.02
N ILE A 614 14.57 17.67 17.32
CA ILE A 614 14.21 19.01 17.82
C ILE A 614 13.32 19.75 16.80
N ARG A 615 13.59 19.56 15.50
CA ARG A 615 12.84 20.19 14.40
C ARG A 615 11.40 19.69 14.34
N ALA A 616 11.20 18.37 14.37
CA ALA A 616 9.86 17.77 14.38
C ALA A 616 9.05 18.23 15.59
N LYS A 617 9.65 18.18 16.78
CA LYS A 617 9.01 18.67 18.03
C LYS A 617 8.62 20.14 17.98
N ALA A 618 9.45 21.00 17.37
CA ALA A 618 9.13 22.41 17.24
C ALA A 618 7.97 22.64 16.26
N THR A 619 8.02 22.00 15.09
CA THR A 619 6.97 22.11 14.07
C THR A 619 5.62 21.63 14.59
N LEU A 620 5.59 20.49 15.24
CA LEU A 620 4.37 19.93 15.83
C LEU A 620 3.80 20.82 16.93
N ASP A 621 4.65 21.34 17.82
CA ASP A 621 4.19 22.21 18.91
C ASP A 621 3.54 23.49 18.41
N ASP A 622 4.10 24.08 17.39
CA ASP A 622 3.68 25.39 16.91
C ASP A 622 2.48 25.31 15.96
N PHE A 623 2.47 24.33 15.05
CA PHE A 623 1.55 24.33 13.89
C PHE A 623 0.48 23.24 13.89
N ARG A 624 0.58 22.16 14.68
CA ARG A 624 -0.43 21.09 14.65
C ARG A 624 -1.86 21.56 14.97
N ARG A 625 -2.05 22.73 15.56
CA ARG A 625 -3.36 23.31 15.87
C ARG A 625 -3.83 24.39 14.89
N CYS A 626 -3.02 24.72 13.88
CA CYS A 626 -3.43 25.68 12.86
C CYS A 626 -4.64 25.19 12.09
N LYS A 627 -5.44 26.15 11.61
CA LYS A 627 -6.71 25.87 10.95
C LYS A 627 -6.52 25.21 9.58
N PHE A 628 -5.54 25.65 8.82
CA PHE A 628 -5.26 25.16 7.47
C PHE A 628 -3.81 24.71 7.40
N LYS A 629 -3.57 23.54 6.82
CA LYS A 629 -2.24 22.97 6.68
C LYS A 629 -2.08 22.30 5.33
N LEU A 630 -1.13 22.79 4.56
CA LEU A 630 -0.66 22.18 3.34
C LEU A 630 0.75 21.68 3.59
N LEU A 631 0.94 20.38 3.52
CA LEU A 631 2.26 19.77 3.51
C LEU A 631 2.63 19.50 2.05
N MET A 632 3.88 19.74 1.69
CA MET A 632 4.37 19.52 0.32
C MET A 632 5.70 18.79 0.38
N THR A 633 5.85 17.78 -0.43
CA THR A 633 7.12 17.06 -0.59
C THR A 633 7.18 16.35 -1.95
N GLY A 634 8.38 16.08 -2.43
CA GLY A 634 8.59 15.16 -3.57
C GLY A 634 8.54 13.69 -3.13
N THR A 635 8.76 13.44 -1.83
CA THR A 635 8.77 12.09 -1.24
C THR A 635 8.23 12.15 0.18
N SER A 636 7.19 11.42 0.50
CA SER A 636 6.55 11.44 1.82
C SER A 636 7.35 10.69 2.90
N THR A 637 8.14 9.71 2.49
CA THR A 637 8.99 8.91 3.36
C THR A 637 10.40 8.78 2.78
N ARG A 638 11.41 8.67 3.65
CA ARG A 638 12.82 8.52 3.23
C ARG A 638 13.30 7.06 3.30
N ASN A 639 12.86 6.33 4.33
CA ASN A 639 13.33 4.98 4.61
C ASN A 639 12.20 3.97 4.78
N ASN A 640 11.14 4.32 5.50
CA ASN A 640 10.01 3.42 5.74
C ASN A 640 8.71 4.19 6.01
N ILE A 641 7.58 3.47 5.97
CA ILE A 641 6.25 4.07 6.10
C ILE A 641 6.00 4.73 7.48
N SER A 642 6.66 4.27 8.55
CA SER A 642 6.48 4.86 9.89
C SER A 642 6.95 6.32 9.98
N GLU A 643 7.79 6.75 9.06
CA GLU A 643 8.22 8.15 8.93
C GLU A 643 7.10 9.10 8.50
N PHE A 644 5.99 8.54 8.03
CA PHE A 644 4.79 9.29 7.67
C PHE A 644 3.97 9.75 8.89
N ALA A 645 4.05 9.03 10.02
CA ALA A 645 3.29 9.32 11.23
C ALA A 645 3.41 10.77 11.75
N PRO A 646 4.60 11.41 11.80
CA PRO A 646 4.71 12.81 12.22
C PRO A 646 3.96 13.78 11.29
N GLN A 647 3.85 13.48 10.01
CA GLN A 647 3.12 14.31 9.05
C GLN A 647 1.61 14.20 9.28
N LEU A 648 1.10 13.00 9.54
CA LEU A 648 -0.30 12.78 9.95
C LEU A 648 -0.61 13.48 11.26
N GLU A 649 0.28 13.38 12.25
CA GLU A 649 0.09 14.07 13.53
C GLU A 649 0.10 15.59 13.38
N LEU A 650 0.98 16.13 12.54
CA LEU A 650 0.98 17.57 12.24
C LEU A 650 -0.35 18.00 11.61
N ALA A 651 -0.85 17.21 10.67
CA ALA A 651 -2.12 17.47 10.00
C ALA A 651 -3.30 17.39 10.96
N TYR A 652 -3.46 16.31 11.67
CA TYR A 652 -4.69 15.96 12.41
C TYR A 652 -4.63 16.15 13.93
N ASN A 653 -3.48 16.59 14.47
CA ASN A 653 -3.31 16.90 15.89
C ASN A 653 -3.74 15.79 16.86
N ASN A 654 -3.47 14.54 16.54
CA ASN A 654 -3.88 13.36 17.30
C ASN A 654 -5.38 13.25 17.59
N SER A 655 -6.22 14.09 17.01
CA SER A 655 -7.65 14.16 17.34
C SER A 655 -8.56 13.59 16.27
N ALA A 656 -8.03 13.24 15.11
CA ALA A 656 -8.80 12.83 13.95
C ALA A 656 -8.94 11.31 13.81
N ASN A 657 -8.41 10.54 14.71
CA ASN A 657 -8.39 9.07 14.65
C ASN A 657 -7.65 8.48 13.43
N MET A 658 -6.95 9.31 12.67
CA MET A 658 -6.25 8.84 11.47
C MET A 658 -5.13 7.85 11.82
N ILE A 659 -4.41 8.10 12.93
CA ILE A 659 -3.33 7.22 13.38
C ILE A 659 -3.88 5.98 14.11
N SER A 660 -5.04 6.08 14.71
CA SER A 660 -5.68 5.02 15.49
C SER A 660 -6.82 4.30 14.74
N TRP A 661 -6.87 4.45 13.43
CA TRP A 661 -7.93 3.88 12.60
C TRP A 661 -7.92 2.35 12.57
N CYS A 662 -6.75 1.73 12.74
CA CYS A 662 -6.62 0.29 12.73
C CYS A 662 -7.17 -0.35 14.02
N ASN A 663 -7.95 -1.40 13.88
CA ASN A 663 -8.45 -2.19 15.01
C ASN A 663 -7.36 -2.95 15.76
N THR A 664 -6.30 -3.33 15.05
CA THR A 664 -5.24 -4.20 15.53
C THR A 664 -3.91 -3.48 15.57
N ILE A 665 -3.10 -3.84 16.54
CA ILE A 665 -1.70 -3.41 16.69
C ILE A 665 -0.84 -4.64 17.00
N TYR A 666 0.44 -4.53 16.67
CA TYR A 666 1.37 -5.64 16.67
C TYR A 666 2.58 -5.34 17.55
N HIS A 667 3.03 -6.34 18.29
CA HIS A 667 4.17 -6.24 19.19
C HIS A 667 5.03 -7.49 19.10
N TYR A 668 6.36 -7.32 19.10
CA TYR A 668 7.25 -8.44 19.27
C TYR A 668 7.46 -8.74 20.76
N GLU A 669 7.10 -9.95 21.19
CA GLU A 669 7.49 -10.46 22.50
C GLU A 669 8.99 -10.81 22.48
N ARG A 670 9.68 -10.48 23.58
CA ARG A 670 11.13 -10.72 23.66
C ARG A 670 11.43 -12.20 23.73
N ALA A 671 12.43 -12.61 22.97
CA ALA A 671 13.04 -13.91 23.13
C ALA A 671 13.58 -14.08 24.56
N SER A 672 13.21 -15.14 25.24
CA SER A 672 13.72 -15.48 26.57
C SER A 672 14.65 -16.67 26.46
N LYS A 673 15.95 -16.44 26.66
CA LYS A 673 16.92 -17.53 26.70
C LYS A 673 16.68 -18.52 27.85
N LYS A 674 15.99 -18.08 28.93
CA LYS A 674 15.67 -18.93 30.10
C LYS A 674 14.56 -19.93 29.76
N ASP A 675 13.61 -19.55 28.90
CA ASP A 675 12.40 -20.33 28.62
C ASP A 675 12.41 -20.96 27.22
N GLY A 676 13.53 -20.81 26.47
CA GLY A 676 13.66 -21.35 25.11
C GLY A 676 12.69 -20.72 24.08
N LYS A 677 12.07 -19.59 24.42
CA LYS A 677 11.14 -18.89 23.52
C LYS A 677 11.90 -18.03 22.54
N GLU A 678 11.60 -18.15 21.27
CA GLU A 678 11.99 -17.22 20.22
C GLU A 678 11.16 -15.93 20.31
N ALA A 679 11.64 -14.86 19.64
CA ALA A 679 10.85 -13.62 19.57
C ALA A 679 9.63 -13.85 18.69
N GLU A 680 8.45 -13.69 19.26
CA GLU A 680 7.19 -13.93 18.59
C GLU A 680 6.43 -12.61 18.37
N LEU A 681 5.79 -12.46 17.22
CA LEU A 681 4.95 -11.33 16.91
C LEU A 681 3.53 -11.62 17.43
N THR A 682 3.04 -10.77 18.33
CA THR A 682 1.70 -10.90 18.92
C THR A 682 0.80 -9.78 18.41
N CYS A 683 -0.46 -10.09 18.22
CA CYS A 683 -1.52 -9.17 17.81
C CYS A 683 -2.42 -8.82 19.00
N THR A 684 -2.71 -7.54 19.19
CA THR A 684 -3.64 -7.07 20.23
C THR A 684 -4.59 -6.03 19.68
N ASN A 685 -5.74 -5.86 20.32
CA ASN A 685 -6.68 -4.81 19.97
C ASN A 685 -6.07 -3.43 20.25
N ASN A 686 -6.23 -2.50 19.29
CA ASN A 686 -5.83 -1.12 19.47
C ASN A 686 -6.71 -0.42 20.51
N PRO A 687 -6.17 0.00 21.67
CA PRO A 687 -6.95 0.63 22.75
C PRO A 687 -7.48 2.01 22.37
N TYR A 688 -6.94 2.60 21.29
CA TYR A 688 -7.33 3.93 20.82
C TYR A 688 -8.19 3.89 19.56
N TYR A 689 -8.58 2.71 19.11
CA TYR A 689 -9.44 2.59 17.92
C TYR A 689 -10.70 3.45 18.05
N GLY A 690 -10.89 4.31 17.05
CA GLY A 690 -11.99 5.26 17.08
C GLY A 690 -11.89 6.33 18.17
N GLN A 691 -10.72 6.55 18.81
CA GLN A 691 -10.52 7.52 19.89
C GLN A 691 -9.32 8.43 19.64
N PRO A 692 -9.32 9.69 20.11
CA PRO A 692 -8.16 10.56 20.04
C PRO A 692 -6.97 10.00 20.81
N ILE A 693 -5.80 10.09 20.23
CA ILE A 693 -4.55 9.72 20.89
C ILE A 693 -4.16 10.83 21.88
N PRO A 694 -3.94 10.52 23.16
CA PRO A 694 -3.76 11.53 24.19
C PRO A 694 -2.41 12.28 24.13
N ALA A 695 -1.36 11.65 23.59
CA ALA A 695 -0.01 12.17 23.61
C ALA A 695 0.74 11.94 22.29
N TYR A 696 1.67 12.84 21.97
CA TYR A 696 2.48 12.83 20.76
C TYR A 696 3.27 11.52 20.56
N LYS A 697 4.02 11.09 21.59
CA LYS A 697 4.81 9.85 21.50
C LYS A 697 3.93 8.61 21.30
N ALA A 698 2.74 8.65 21.86
CA ALA A 698 1.78 7.56 21.68
C ALA A 698 1.30 7.45 20.22
N GLY A 699 1.08 8.61 19.57
CA GLY A 699 0.68 8.65 18.15
C GLY A 699 1.68 7.97 17.25
N TYR A 700 2.95 8.34 17.36
CA TYR A 700 3.99 7.71 16.55
C TYR A 700 4.16 6.22 16.85
N SER A 701 4.21 5.87 18.14
CA SER A 701 4.36 4.46 18.55
C SER A 701 3.18 3.62 18.10
N LEU A 702 1.98 4.17 18.16
CA LEU A 702 0.78 3.48 17.71
C LEU A 702 0.79 3.26 16.20
N PHE A 703 1.17 4.25 15.41
CA PHE A 703 1.30 4.11 13.96
C PHE A 703 2.32 3.02 13.61
N SER A 704 3.49 3.03 14.26
CA SER A 704 4.49 1.97 14.05
C SER A 704 3.97 0.59 14.42
N ALA A 705 3.27 0.48 15.56
CA ALA A 705 2.67 -0.79 15.98
C ALA A 705 1.53 -1.26 15.05
N SER A 706 0.85 -0.32 14.37
CA SER A 706 -0.22 -0.65 13.43
C SER A 706 0.27 -1.10 12.06
N HIS A 707 1.36 -0.49 11.56
CA HIS A 707 1.76 -0.64 10.16
C HIS A 707 3.17 -1.17 9.96
N LEU A 708 4.08 -0.97 10.91
CA LEU A 708 5.47 -1.39 10.81
C LEU A 708 6.06 -1.65 12.20
N PRO A 709 5.71 -2.74 12.87
CA PRO A 709 6.21 -3.06 14.21
C PRO A 709 7.72 -3.27 14.21
N GLU A 710 8.37 -2.82 15.28
CA GLU A 710 9.81 -3.01 15.44
C GLU A 710 10.13 -4.47 15.80
N ARG A 711 10.96 -5.12 15.00
CA ARG A 711 11.44 -6.47 15.27
C ARG A 711 12.51 -6.44 16.37
N ILE A 712 12.32 -7.26 17.41
CA ILE A 712 13.31 -7.42 18.46
C ILE A 712 14.29 -8.50 18.02
N THR A 713 15.52 -8.09 17.70
CA THR A 713 16.61 -9.00 17.36
C THR A 713 17.46 -9.33 18.59
N VAL A 714 18.30 -10.36 18.52
CA VAL A 714 19.29 -10.72 19.57
C VAL A 714 20.20 -9.53 19.93
N PHE A 715 20.27 -8.53 19.05
CA PHE A 715 21.11 -7.33 19.20
C PHE A 715 20.34 -6.11 19.73
N GLY A 716 19.09 -6.28 20.14
CA GLY A 716 18.22 -5.20 20.62
C GLY A 716 17.16 -4.77 19.61
N VAL A 717 16.40 -3.75 19.94
CA VAL A 717 15.41 -3.14 19.03
C VAL A 717 16.16 -2.48 17.88
N GLY A 718 16.20 -3.10 16.72
CA GLY A 718 17.03 -2.54 15.67
C GLY A 718 16.56 -2.73 14.24
N GLN A 719 15.78 -3.74 13.95
CA GLN A 719 15.23 -3.92 12.60
C GLN A 719 13.72 -3.80 12.64
N LYS A 720 13.21 -2.84 11.89
CA LYS A 720 11.79 -2.80 11.53
C LYS A 720 11.58 -3.84 10.44
N THR A 721 10.49 -4.58 10.53
CA THR A 721 10.04 -5.40 9.41
C THR A 721 9.72 -4.50 8.24
N GLN A 722 9.83 -5.01 7.03
CA GLN A 722 9.45 -4.25 5.82
C GLN A 722 8.00 -4.50 5.44
N ASP A 723 7.40 -5.51 6.03
CA ASP A 723 6.00 -5.83 5.81
C ASP A 723 5.13 -4.70 6.33
N ILE A 724 4.24 -4.22 5.49
CA ILE A 724 3.27 -3.18 5.85
C ILE A 724 1.99 -3.89 6.29
N TYR A 725 1.71 -3.82 7.57
CA TYR A 725 0.49 -4.38 8.16
C TYR A 725 -0.67 -3.40 8.05
N ASN A 726 -1.89 -3.89 8.01
CA ASN A 726 -3.11 -3.10 7.82
C ASN A 726 -2.98 -2.17 6.60
N SER A 727 -2.60 -2.73 5.45
CA SER A 727 -2.34 -2.00 4.21
C SER A 727 -3.58 -1.28 3.68
N ASP A 728 -4.76 -1.88 3.83
CA ASP A 728 -6.01 -1.33 3.36
C ASP A 728 -6.41 -0.07 4.13
N GLU A 729 -6.32 -0.12 5.47
CA GLU A 729 -6.56 1.06 6.31
C GLU A 729 -5.53 2.16 6.05
N LEU A 730 -4.28 1.79 5.78
CA LEU A 730 -3.26 2.75 5.39
C LEU A 730 -3.57 3.39 4.03
N SER A 731 -3.96 2.61 3.05
CA SER A 731 -4.35 3.09 1.72
C SER A 731 -5.56 4.03 1.81
N GLU A 732 -6.53 3.71 2.66
CA GLU A 732 -7.68 4.58 2.93
C GLU A 732 -7.25 5.92 3.55
N ILE A 733 -6.33 5.91 4.53
CA ILE A 733 -5.75 7.12 5.10
C ILE A 733 -5.02 7.95 4.03
N LEU A 734 -4.22 7.29 3.19
CA LEU A 734 -3.48 7.95 2.12
C LEU A 734 -4.42 8.59 1.10
N GLY A 735 -5.46 7.87 0.64
CA GLY A 735 -6.43 8.38 -0.30
C GLY A 735 -7.23 9.61 0.20
N ARG A 736 -7.36 9.76 1.53
CA ARG A 736 -8.00 10.92 2.17
C ARG A 736 -7.08 12.11 2.36
N PHE A 737 -5.78 11.87 2.47
CA PHE A 737 -4.83 12.88 2.92
C PHE A 737 -3.83 13.30 1.85
N VAL A 738 -3.44 12.41 0.93
CA VAL A 738 -2.36 12.63 -0.03
C VAL A 738 -2.90 12.77 -1.44
N ILE A 739 -2.48 13.81 -2.15
CA ILE A 739 -2.59 13.90 -3.60
C ILE A 739 -1.20 13.68 -4.18
N THR A 740 -1.05 12.67 -5.01
CA THR A 740 0.24 12.30 -5.61
C THR A 740 0.22 12.50 -7.11
N ARG A 741 1.30 13.12 -7.65
CA ARG A 741 1.48 13.29 -9.10
C ARG A 741 2.95 13.12 -9.46
N THR A 742 3.17 12.49 -10.60
CA THR A 742 4.49 12.48 -11.25
C THR A 742 4.72 13.80 -11.98
N PHE A 743 5.97 14.07 -12.30
CA PHE A 743 6.33 15.20 -13.16
C PHE A 743 5.68 15.08 -14.54
N GLU A 744 5.62 13.87 -15.08
CA GLU A 744 5.03 13.57 -16.38
C GLU A 744 3.52 13.87 -16.42
N GLU A 745 2.77 13.45 -15.40
CA GLU A 745 1.33 13.75 -15.30
C GLU A 745 1.06 15.26 -15.31
N ILE A 746 1.84 16.02 -14.52
CA ILE A 746 1.62 17.47 -14.40
C ILE A 746 2.14 18.24 -15.63
N SER A 747 3.29 17.87 -16.15
CA SER A 747 3.89 18.58 -17.29
C SER A 747 3.40 18.12 -18.65
N GLY A 748 2.79 16.94 -18.73
CA GLY A 748 2.44 16.26 -19.98
C GLY A 748 3.67 15.82 -20.79
N LYS A 749 4.87 15.76 -20.16
CA LYS A 749 6.14 15.52 -20.84
C LYS A 749 6.86 14.31 -20.26
N ASP A 750 6.94 13.21 -21.00
CA ASP A 750 7.82 12.06 -20.70
C ASP A 750 9.25 12.34 -21.19
N ILE A 751 10.01 13.09 -20.40
CA ILE A 751 11.37 13.52 -20.75
C ILE A 751 12.48 12.89 -19.93
N LYS A 752 12.17 12.08 -18.92
CA LYS A 752 13.16 11.43 -18.05
C LYS A 752 13.55 10.05 -18.60
N ARG A 753 14.84 9.81 -18.84
CA ARG A 753 15.39 8.52 -19.22
C ARG A 753 16.53 8.15 -18.26
N ILE A 754 16.39 7.02 -17.60
CA ILE A 754 17.39 6.48 -16.68
C ILE A 754 18.15 5.36 -17.37
N HIS A 755 19.49 5.47 -17.36
CA HIS A 755 20.39 4.49 -17.94
C HIS A 755 21.34 3.95 -16.87
N GLN A 756 21.51 2.65 -16.79
CA GLN A 756 22.53 2.03 -15.97
C GLN A 756 23.74 1.68 -16.86
N VAL A 757 24.93 2.12 -16.46
CA VAL A 757 26.20 1.84 -17.14
C VAL A 757 27.04 0.97 -16.20
N PRO A 758 27.01 -0.36 -16.39
CA PRO A 758 27.77 -1.28 -15.56
C PRO A 758 29.25 -1.27 -15.95
N VAL A 759 30.12 -1.25 -14.95
CA VAL A 759 31.59 -1.29 -15.11
C VAL A 759 32.16 -2.46 -14.34
N ARG A 760 33.21 -3.09 -14.84
CA ARG A 760 33.91 -4.19 -14.13
C ARG A 760 35.21 -3.69 -13.51
N PHE A 761 35.55 -4.19 -12.34
CA PHE A 761 36.84 -3.94 -11.70
C PHE A 761 37.99 -4.56 -12.51
N THR A 762 39.08 -3.83 -12.65
CA THR A 762 40.38 -4.43 -12.99
C THR A 762 40.94 -5.21 -11.80
N GLU A 763 42.03 -5.95 -11.99
CA GLU A 763 42.66 -6.70 -10.90
C GLU A 763 43.16 -5.77 -9.77
N ASP A 764 43.78 -4.65 -10.11
CA ASP A 764 44.27 -3.66 -9.14
C ASP A 764 43.12 -3.01 -8.36
N GLU A 765 42.09 -2.61 -9.05
CA GLU A 765 40.88 -2.05 -8.43
C GLU A 765 40.19 -3.06 -7.49
N ARG A 766 40.09 -4.30 -7.96
CA ARG A 766 39.52 -5.42 -7.19
C ARG A 766 40.34 -5.71 -5.96
N ALA A 767 41.67 -5.68 -6.04
CA ALA A 767 42.57 -5.93 -4.90
C ALA A 767 42.33 -4.90 -3.78
N VAL A 768 42.26 -3.61 -4.12
CA VAL A 768 42.00 -2.54 -3.15
C VAL A 768 40.58 -2.67 -2.56
N TYR A 769 39.61 -2.97 -3.38
CA TYR A 769 38.23 -3.14 -2.96
C TYR A 769 38.08 -4.37 -2.03
N GLN A 770 38.71 -5.50 -2.39
CA GLN A 770 38.70 -6.74 -1.60
C GLN A 770 39.38 -6.55 -0.23
N LYS A 771 40.47 -5.79 -0.18
CA LYS A 771 41.11 -5.43 1.10
C LYS A 771 40.13 -4.69 2.01
N ALA A 772 39.46 -3.68 1.48
CA ALA A 772 38.48 -2.93 2.25
C ALA A 772 37.28 -3.78 2.69
N ILE A 773 36.83 -4.75 1.88
CA ILE A 773 35.81 -5.75 2.27
C ILE A 773 36.32 -6.62 3.42
N ASN A 774 37.52 -7.13 3.35
CA ASN A 774 38.09 -7.98 4.39
C ASN A 774 38.20 -7.24 5.73
N GLU A 775 38.60 -5.97 5.69
CA GLU A 775 38.63 -5.09 6.87
C GLU A 775 37.20 -4.84 7.40
N PHE A 776 36.22 -4.64 6.53
CA PHE A 776 34.83 -4.52 6.94
C PHE A 776 34.33 -5.78 7.64
N HIS A 777 34.64 -6.97 7.10
CA HIS A 777 34.28 -8.25 7.74
C HIS A 777 34.92 -8.43 9.11
N ALA A 778 36.21 -8.06 9.25
CA ALA A 778 36.92 -8.12 10.55
C ALA A 778 36.24 -7.17 11.57
N MET A 779 35.94 -5.94 11.19
CA MET A 779 35.26 -4.98 12.04
C MET A 779 33.83 -5.40 12.37
N ARG A 780 33.10 -6.01 11.42
CA ARG A 780 31.79 -6.59 11.64
C ARG A 780 31.81 -7.71 12.67
N SER A 781 32.75 -8.63 12.55
CA SER A 781 32.94 -9.71 13.53
C SER A 781 33.25 -9.15 14.94
N HIS A 782 34.09 -8.12 15.02
CA HIS A 782 34.39 -7.45 16.27
C HIS A 782 33.15 -6.72 16.86
N TYR A 783 32.32 -6.11 16.03
CA TYR A 783 31.05 -5.47 16.46
C TYR A 783 30.11 -6.50 17.11
N PHE A 784 29.98 -7.69 16.50
CA PHE A 784 29.12 -8.74 17.05
C PHE A 784 29.66 -9.33 18.36
N ALA A 785 30.98 -9.36 18.54
CA ALA A 785 31.61 -9.82 19.77
C ALA A 785 31.61 -8.75 20.90
N SER A 786 31.38 -7.48 20.59
CA SER A 786 31.49 -6.36 21.52
C SER A 786 30.17 -6.06 22.26
N THR A 787 30.26 -5.49 23.47
CA THR A 787 29.11 -5.04 24.28
C THR A 787 29.32 -3.63 24.82
N GLY A 788 28.25 -2.95 25.20
CA GLY A 788 28.26 -1.63 25.84
C GLY A 788 28.91 -0.53 25.00
N ASN A 789 29.81 0.26 25.57
CA ASN A 789 30.49 1.38 24.89
C ASN A 789 31.41 0.89 23.76
N SER A 790 32.09 -0.23 23.93
CA SER A 790 32.93 -0.84 22.90
C SER A 790 32.14 -1.15 21.62
N ARG A 791 30.86 -1.51 21.78
CA ARG A 791 29.97 -1.76 20.64
C ARG A 791 29.61 -0.48 19.87
N LYS A 792 29.44 0.65 20.57
CA LYS A 792 29.21 1.96 19.92
C LYS A 792 30.42 2.39 19.10
N ASP A 793 31.62 2.21 19.65
CA ASP A 793 32.87 2.52 18.95
C ASP A 793 33.08 1.63 17.72
N SER A 794 32.76 0.33 17.83
CA SER A 794 32.80 -0.62 16.72
C SER A 794 31.77 -0.25 15.63
N MET A 795 30.57 0.24 16.01
CA MET A 795 29.57 0.72 15.06
C MET A 795 30.07 1.94 14.28
N MET A 796 30.71 2.90 14.96
CA MET A 796 31.29 4.07 14.28
C MET A 796 32.37 3.67 13.28
N LYS A 797 33.20 2.69 13.60
CA LYS A 797 34.22 2.15 12.69
C LYS A 797 33.59 1.44 11.49
N LEU A 798 32.51 0.68 11.69
CA LEU A 798 31.77 0.05 10.58
C LEU A 798 31.19 1.09 9.62
N ILE A 799 30.59 2.18 10.12
CA ILE A 799 30.08 3.28 9.31
C ILE A 799 31.21 3.95 8.50
N GLN A 800 32.39 4.13 9.12
CA GLN A 800 33.56 4.65 8.42
C GLN A 800 34.01 3.71 7.32
N GLN A 801 34.03 2.40 7.54
CA GLN A 801 34.41 1.41 6.55
C GLN A 801 33.42 1.32 5.38
N ILE A 802 32.10 1.40 5.66
CA ILE A 802 31.10 1.50 4.60
C ILE A 802 31.33 2.77 3.76
N THR A 803 31.63 3.91 4.40
CA THR A 803 31.96 5.14 3.68
C THR A 803 33.20 4.98 2.82
N LEU A 804 34.19 4.24 3.30
CA LEU A 804 35.41 3.91 2.54
C LEU A 804 35.08 3.02 1.32
N LEU A 805 34.30 1.95 1.51
CA LEU A 805 33.84 1.08 0.41
C LEU A 805 33.12 1.86 -0.69
N LEU A 806 32.21 2.75 -0.32
CA LEU A 806 31.50 3.63 -1.27
C LEU A 806 32.46 4.57 -1.99
N ARG A 807 33.46 5.11 -1.30
CA ARG A 807 34.44 5.99 -1.90
C ARG A 807 35.37 5.25 -2.87
N ILE A 808 35.80 4.03 -2.50
CA ILE A 808 36.60 3.16 -3.40
C ILE A 808 35.77 2.80 -4.64
N SER A 809 34.48 2.47 -4.47
CA SER A 809 33.59 2.21 -5.62
C SER A 809 33.39 3.42 -6.51
N ALA A 810 33.49 4.63 -5.99
CA ALA A 810 33.36 5.86 -6.79
C ALA A 810 34.68 6.21 -7.54
N ALA A 811 35.79 6.09 -6.85
CA ALA A 811 37.13 6.42 -7.37
C ALA A 811 38.22 5.66 -6.54
N PRO A 812 38.64 4.47 -6.97
CA PRO A 812 39.66 3.66 -6.29
C PRO A 812 40.98 4.41 -6.03
N ASN A 813 41.38 5.27 -6.94
CA ASN A 813 42.59 6.09 -6.83
C ASN A 813 42.52 7.21 -5.76
N THR A 814 41.46 7.27 -4.99
CA THR A 814 41.36 8.17 -3.81
C THR A 814 41.93 7.54 -2.54
N VAL A 815 42.38 6.29 -2.59
CA VAL A 815 43.07 5.63 -1.49
C VAL A 815 44.54 5.44 -1.81
N VAL A 816 45.37 5.51 -0.77
CA VAL A 816 46.86 5.52 -0.91
C VAL A 816 47.40 4.18 -1.45
N GLU A 817 46.69 3.10 -1.17
CA GLU A 817 47.08 1.75 -1.58
C GLU A 817 46.84 1.46 -3.07
N TYR A 818 46.15 2.34 -3.77
CA TYR A 818 45.91 2.14 -5.20
C TYR A 818 47.14 2.57 -6.02
N CYS A 819 47.74 1.62 -6.73
CA CYS A 819 48.93 1.81 -7.55
C CYS A 819 48.68 1.59 -9.06
N GLY A 820 47.41 1.33 -9.44
CA GLY A 820 47.04 1.08 -10.82
C GLY A 820 46.93 2.36 -11.69
N GLU A 821 46.54 2.16 -12.94
CA GLU A 821 46.25 3.24 -13.89
C GLU A 821 44.95 3.98 -13.48
N THR A 822 44.55 4.96 -14.34
CA THR A 822 43.26 5.62 -14.15
C THR A 822 42.12 4.60 -14.00
N PRO A 823 41.33 4.63 -12.92
CA PRO A 823 40.30 3.66 -12.65
C PRO A 823 39.29 3.51 -13.80
N THR A 824 38.86 2.29 -14.03
CA THR A 824 37.96 1.94 -15.15
C THR A 824 36.70 2.79 -15.16
N LYS A 825 36.09 3.02 -13.98
CA LYS A 825 34.91 3.87 -13.88
C LYS A 825 35.19 5.32 -14.29
N ILE A 826 36.30 5.88 -13.83
CA ILE A 826 36.72 7.25 -14.23
C ILE A 826 36.96 7.30 -15.74
N ARG A 827 37.64 6.29 -16.30
CA ARG A 827 37.88 6.18 -17.73
C ARG A 827 36.57 6.09 -18.52
N THR A 828 35.64 5.24 -18.10
CA THR A 828 34.31 5.14 -18.72
C THR A 828 33.57 6.49 -18.71
N VAL A 829 33.59 7.20 -17.60
CA VAL A 829 32.96 8.55 -17.54
C VAL A 829 33.66 9.53 -18.48
N VAL A 830 35.00 9.50 -18.59
CA VAL A 830 35.73 10.34 -19.53
C VAL A 830 35.38 9.99 -20.98
N GLU A 831 35.30 8.70 -21.33
CA GLU A 831 34.88 8.24 -22.65
C GLU A 831 33.43 8.67 -22.97
N MET A 832 32.53 8.60 -22.01
CA MET A 832 31.15 9.12 -22.16
C MET A 832 31.17 10.64 -22.41
N LEU A 833 31.98 11.38 -21.67
CA LEU A 833 32.13 12.82 -21.87
C LEU A 833 32.72 13.15 -23.26
N GLN A 834 33.67 12.38 -23.75
CA GLN A 834 34.24 12.52 -25.08
C GLN A 834 33.21 12.23 -26.19
N SER A 835 32.37 11.20 -26.00
CA SER A 835 31.26 10.90 -26.93
C SER A 835 30.19 11.99 -26.99
N MET A 836 30.14 12.86 -25.98
CA MET A 836 29.20 13.99 -25.85
C MET A 836 29.95 15.35 -25.95
N ASP A 837 30.95 15.45 -26.79
CA ASP A 837 31.88 16.60 -26.90
C ASP A 837 31.19 17.92 -27.26
N ASN A 838 30.06 17.86 -27.94
CA ASN A 838 29.25 19.00 -28.38
C ASN A 838 28.05 19.30 -27.45
N LYS A 839 27.97 18.66 -26.27
CA LYS A 839 26.85 18.82 -25.33
C LYS A 839 27.36 19.33 -23.99
N ILE A 840 26.50 20.08 -23.31
CA ILE A 840 26.71 20.38 -21.89
C ILE A 840 26.34 19.14 -21.07
N VAL A 841 27.26 18.69 -20.22
CA VAL A 841 27.08 17.48 -19.40
C VAL A 841 27.31 17.80 -17.91
N ALA A 842 26.47 17.32 -17.04
CA ALA A 842 26.69 17.40 -15.60
C ALA A 842 27.21 16.05 -15.06
N VAL A 843 28.22 16.12 -14.18
CA VAL A 843 28.76 14.96 -13.46
C VAL A 843 28.58 15.20 -11.97
N GLY A 844 27.76 14.35 -11.33
CA GLY A 844 27.39 14.49 -9.93
C GLY A 844 28.01 13.42 -9.03
N VAL A 845 28.96 13.82 -8.18
CA VAL A 845 29.60 12.94 -7.19
C VAL A 845 29.23 13.34 -5.75
N ARG A 846 29.55 12.54 -4.79
CA ARG A 846 29.19 12.80 -3.39
C ARG A 846 30.31 13.48 -2.60
N HIS A 847 31.54 13.00 -2.76
CA HIS A 847 32.67 13.43 -1.96
C HIS A 847 33.61 14.39 -2.71
N LYS A 848 34.12 15.42 -2.02
CA LYS A 848 35.03 16.39 -2.61
C LYS A 848 36.33 15.77 -3.14
N VAL A 849 36.83 14.74 -2.47
CA VAL A 849 38.04 14.01 -2.92
C VAL A 849 37.80 13.35 -4.28
N VAL A 850 36.59 12.79 -4.48
CA VAL A 850 36.16 12.19 -5.75
C VAL A 850 36.03 13.26 -6.84
N VAL A 851 35.50 14.47 -6.53
CA VAL A 851 35.49 15.59 -7.47
C VAL A 851 36.91 15.86 -8.02
N ASN A 852 37.90 15.87 -7.14
CA ASN A 852 39.28 16.15 -7.54
C ASN A 852 39.83 15.07 -8.49
N ALA A 853 39.60 13.82 -8.21
CA ALA A 853 40.03 12.69 -9.05
C ALA A 853 39.42 12.76 -10.47
N TYR A 854 38.11 13.04 -10.56
CA TYR A 854 37.43 13.22 -11.83
C TYR A 854 37.94 14.50 -12.55
N ALA A 855 38.12 15.60 -11.84
CA ALA A 855 38.62 16.85 -12.42
C ALA A 855 40.00 16.69 -13.04
N GLU A 856 40.90 15.96 -12.39
CA GLU A 856 42.25 15.67 -12.92
C GLU A 856 42.18 14.84 -14.21
N ALA A 857 41.41 13.76 -14.20
CA ALA A 857 41.23 12.89 -15.36
C ALA A 857 40.59 13.62 -16.54
N ILE A 858 39.56 14.43 -16.29
CA ILE A 858 38.87 15.22 -17.32
C ILE A 858 39.86 16.27 -17.94
N ARG A 859 40.58 17.01 -17.11
CA ARG A 859 41.57 18.02 -17.62
C ARG A 859 42.67 17.36 -18.43
N LYS A 860 43.14 16.17 -18.04
CA LYS A 860 44.18 15.43 -18.79
C LYS A 860 43.65 14.94 -20.14
N ALA A 861 42.40 14.46 -20.20
CA ALA A 861 41.82 13.90 -21.41
C ALA A 861 41.19 14.92 -22.35
N MET A 862 40.71 16.05 -21.83
CA MET A 862 40.01 17.11 -22.57
C MET A 862 40.45 18.51 -22.09
N PRO A 863 41.72 18.92 -22.34
CA PRO A 863 42.26 20.18 -21.80
C PRO A 863 41.53 21.44 -22.31
N ASP A 864 40.97 21.38 -23.51
CA ASP A 864 40.34 22.54 -24.18
C ASP A 864 38.85 22.66 -23.84
N ARG A 865 38.24 21.64 -23.20
CA ARG A 865 36.82 21.63 -22.86
C ARG A 865 36.59 22.38 -21.55
N PRO A 866 35.67 23.36 -21.49
CA PRO A 866 35.42 24.13 -20.29
C PRO A 866 34.91 23.22 -19.13
N LEU A 867 35.64 23.22 -18.00
CA LEU A 867 35.29 22.45 -16.81
C LEU A 867 34.91 23.39 -15.64
N PHE A 868 33.67 23.30 -15.23
CA PHE A 868 33.11 24.09 -14.14
C PHE A 868 32.95 23.20 -12.87
N ILE A 869 33.62 23.60 -11.78
CA ILE A 869 33.63 22.81 -10.54
C ILE A 869 32.79 23.51 -9.45
N VAL A 870 31.82 22.80 -8.88
CA VAL A 870 30.94 23.29 -7.80
C VAL A 870 31.02 22.38 -6.61
N THR A 871 31.56 22.87 -5.49
CA THR A 871 31.59 22.17 -4.20
C THR A 871 31.05 23.09 -3.08
N GLY A 872 30.57 22.51 -1.98
CA GLY A 872 29.88 23.26 -0.90
C GLY A 872 30.75 24.30 -0.19
N SER A 873 32.07 24.11 -0.22
CA SER A 873 33.04 25.02 0.45
C SER A 873 33.57 26.17 -0.43
N THR A 874 33.33 26.16 -1.73
CA THR A 874 34.05 27.03 -2.65
C THR A 874 33.21 28.07 -3.39
N THR A 875 31.86 28.00 -3.29
CA THR A 875 31.01 28.85 -4.15
C THR A 875 29.83 29.47 -3.37
N THR A 876 29.77 30.82 -3.40
CA THR A 876 28.60 31.59 -2.93
C THR A 876 27.46 31.49 -3.95
N LEU A 877 26.21 31.83 -3.52
CA LEU A 877 25.03 31.80 -4.40
C LEU A 877 25.20 32.68 -5.63
N ALA A 878 25.74 33.91 -5.45
CA ALA A 878 26.02 34.83 -6.58
C ALA A 878 26.97 34.21 -7.60
N LYS A 879 28.05 33.54 -7.14
CA LYS A 879 28.97 32.83 -8.04
C LYS A 879 28.32 31.68 -8.78
N ARG A 880 27.36 30.99 -8.16
CA ARG A 880 26.62 29.87 -8.80
C ARG A 880 25.64 30.37 -9.86
N ARG A 881 25.01 31.54 -9.64
CA ARG A 881 24.14 32.17 -10.66
C ARG A 881 24.98 32.63 -11.87
N ALA A 882 26.15 33.29 -11.62
CA ALA A 882 27.09 33.68 -12.69
C ALA A 882 27.58 32.43 -13.47
N LEU A 883 27.92 31.36 -12.78
CA LEU A 883 28.35 30.10 -13.36
C LEU A 883 27.28 29.49 -14.28
N ARG A 884 25.99 29.56 -13.88
CA ARG A 884 24.87 29.08 -14.73
C ARG A 884 24.91 29.79 -16.11
N LYS A 885 25.06 31.09 -16.10
CA LYS A 885 25.14 31.89 -17.35
C LYS A 885 26.34 31.46 -18.19
N THR A 886 27.54 31.42 -17.61
CA THR A 886 28.77 31.03 -18.32
C THR A 886 28.71 29.59 -18.83
N LEU A 887 28.14 28.63 -18.05
CA LEU A 887 27.99 27.27 -18.50
C LEU A 887 27.02 27.17 -19.70
N ARG A 888 25.90 27.92 -19.68
CA ARG A 888 24.97 27.98 -20.81
C ARG A 888 25.59 28.53 -22.07
N GLU A 889 26.43 29.59 -21.92
CA GLU A 889 27.14 30.21 -23.02
C GLU A 889 28.22 29.30 -23.61
N SER A 890 28.81 28.39 -22.83
CA SER A 890 29.91 27.50 -23.27
C SER A 890 29.48 26.46 -24.31
N LYS A 891 28.19 26.14 -24.43
CA LYS A 891 27.59 25.16 -25.35
C LYS A 891 28.03 23.69 -25.17
N ASN A 892 29.25 23.45 -24.67
CA ASN A 892 29.84 22.12 -24.48
C ASN A 892 30.53 21.95 -23.11
N GLY A 893 30.28 22.82 -22.16
CA GLY A 893 30.91 22.79 -20.85
C GLY A 893 30.56 21.55 -20.02
N ILE A 894 31.47 21.14 -19.13
CA ILE A 894 31.25 20.09 -18.17
C ILE A 894 30.99 20.71 -16.78
N LEU A 895 29.87 20.41 -16.15
CA LEU A 895 29.57 20.78 -14.77
C LEU A 895 29.92 19.61 -13.85
N LEU A 896 31.05 19.66 -13.17
CA LEU A 896 31.47 18.69 -12.18
C LEU A 896 31.14 19.20 -10.76
N CYS A 897 30.27 18.51 -10.05
CA CYS A 897 29.80 19.04 -8.77
C CYS A 897 29.54 17.95 -7.71
N THR A 898 29.56 18.36 -6.45
CA THR A 898 28.98 17.49 -5.42
C THR A 898 27.46 17.59 -5.43
N GLN A 899 26.77 16.46 -5.38
CA GLN A 899 25.30 16.36 -5.48
C GLN A 899 24.57 17.32 -4.52
N GLN A 900 25.14 17.55 -3.35
CA GLN A 900 24.58 18.46 -2.34
C GLN A 900 24.88 19.94 -2.58
N SER A 901 25.83 20.25 -3.44
CA SER A 901 26.31 21.65 -3.62
C SER A 901 25.52 22.45 -4.62
N LEU A 902 24.72 21.81 -5.46
CA LEU A 902 23.80 22.53 -6.32
C LEU A 902 22.60 22.97 -5.48
N PRO A 903 22.33 24.26 -5.32
CA PRO A 903 21.20 24.72 -4.54
C PRO A 903 19.88 24.45 -5.25
N SER A 904 18.82 24.28 -4.49
CA SER A 904 17.45 24.04 -5.01
C SER A 904 16.94 25.17 -5.92
N SER A 905 17.48 26.37 -5.77
CA SER A 905 17.06 27.59 -6.48
C SER A 905 17.77 27.84 -7.82
N VAL A 906 18.82 27.09 -8.15
CA VAL A 906 19.50 27.29 -9.44
C VAL A 906 19.13 26.13 -10.35
N ASN A 907 18.37 26.45 -11.38
CA ASN A 907 17.91 25.50 -12.38
C ASN A 907 18.93 25.36 -13.52
N PHE A 908 19.17 24.13 -13.95
CA PHE A 908 20.06 23.81 -15.07
C PHE A 908 19.28 23.04 -16.14
N GLU A 909 18.09 23.52 -16.46
CA GLU A 909 17.15 22.92 -17.40
C GLU A 909 17.67 22.74 -18.83
N PHE A 910 18.74 23.48 -19.17
CA PHE A 910 19.41 23.39 -20.47
C PHE A 910 20.43 22.24 -20.54
N VAL A 911 20.69 21.52 -19.44
CA VAL A 911 21.58 20.36 -19.42
C VAL A 911 20.74 19.12 -19.64
N ASP A 912 21.01 18.36 -20.69
CA ASP A 912 20.22 17.21 -21.09
C ASP A 912 20.87 15.86 -20.70
N ASN A 913 22.13 15.85 -20.31
CA ASN A 913 22.87 14.64 -19.95
C ASN A 913 23.48 14.79 -18.55
N VAL A 914 23.18 13.88 -17.68
CA VAL A 914 23.64 13.87 -16.27
C VAL A 914 24.28 12.52 -15.99
N ILE A 915 25.53 12.51 -15.56
CA ILE A 915 26.27 11.30 -15.20
C ILE A 915 26.43 11.26 -13.69
N ILE A 916 26.07 10.15 -13.08
CA ILE A 916 26.14 9.93 -11.62
C ILE A 916 27.03 8.71 -11.36
N PRO A 917 28.35 8.92 -11.19
CA PRO A 917 29.30 7.84 -10.96
C PRO A 917 29.43 7.47 -9.48
N GLU A 918 28.80 8.20 -8.59
CA GLU A 918 28.80 7.93 -7.15
C GLU A 918 27.34 7.98 -6.62
N LEU A 919 26.82 6.85 -6.18
CA LEU A 919 25.47 6.74 -5.67
C LEU A 919 25.34 7.33 -4.26
N HIS A 920 24.18 7.86 -3.96
CA HIS A 920 23.78 8.24 -2.61
C HIS A 920 22.88 7.17 -2.01
N TYR A 921 23.14 6.74 -0.77
CA TYR A 921 22.29 5.75 -0.08
C TYR A 921 20.85 6.26 0.18
N ASN A 922 20.65 7.58 0.09
CA ASN A 922 19.34 8.19 0.21
C ASN A 922 18.82 8.58 -1.18
N ASN A 923 17.81 7.86 -1.68
CA ASN A 923 17.23 8.07 -3.00
C ASN A 923 16.63 9.48 -3.16
N SER A 924 15.98 10.01 -2.12
CA SER A 924 15.41 11.36 -2.15
C SER A 924 16.47 12.43 -2.47
N ARG A 925 17.66 12.33 -1.88
CA ARG A 925 18.76 13.27 -2.16
C ARG A 925 19.33 13.11 -3.57
N MET A 926 19.38 11.89 -4.06
CA MET A 926 19.84 11.62 -5.43
C MET A 926 18.82 12.11 -6.45
N SER A 927 17.55 11.86 -6.23
CA SER A 927 16.45 12.39 -7.04
C SER A 927 16.45 13.92 -7.02
N GLN A 928 16.62 14.53 -5.85
CA GLN A 928 16.78 15.98 -5.71
C GLN A 928 17.93 16.54 -6.54
N PHE A 929 18.98 15.79 -6.75
CA PHE A 929 20.09 16.22 -7.59
C PHE A 929 19.71 16.24 -9.08
N TYR A 930 19.25 15.13 -9.65
CA TYR A 930 18.96 15.10 -11.09
C TYR A 930 17.69 15.87 -11.47
N PHE A 931 16.71 16.04 -10.57
CA PHE A 931 15.57 16.92 -10.81
C PHE A 931 15.94 18.42 -10.89
N ARG A 932 17.19 18.80 -10.65
CA ARG A 932 17.65 20.17 -10.95
C ARG A 932 17.77 20.44 -12.43
N PHE A 933 17.91 19.41 -13.20
CA PHE A 933 18.01 19.42 -14.66
C PHE A 933 16.64 19.18 -15.34
N ILE A 934 15.67 18.68 -14.58
CA ILE A 934 14.29 18.42 -15.03
C ILE A 934 13.38 19.50 -14.44
N ARG A 935 12.77 20.31 -15.29
CA ARG A 935 11.88 21.40 -14.89
C ARG A 935 10.69 21.48 -15.86
N TYR A 936 9.61 22.13 -15.43
CA TYR A 936 8.41 22.30 -16.24
C TYR A 936 8.68 22.89 -17.62
N ASN A 937 9.62 23.84 -17.71
CA ASN A 937 10.07 24.47 -18.97
C ASN A 937 11.13 23.67 -19.73
N SER A 938 11.53 22.48 -19.27
CA SER A 938 12.43 21.61 -20.05
C SER A 938 11.74 21.15 -21.33
N VAL A 939 12.45 21.19 -22.45
CA VAL A 939 11.97 20.82 -23.79
C VAL A 939 12.55 19.48 -24.23
N ASN A 940 13.83 19.24 -23.93
CA ASN A 940 14.55 18.06 -24.39
C ASN A 940 14.46 16.89 -23.43
N VAL A 941 14.66 15.68 -23.95
CA VAL A 941 14.82 14.46 -23.16
C VAL A 941 16.04 14.59 -22.24
N LYS A 942 15.90 14.20 -20.99
CA LYS A 942 16.93 14.22 -19.95
C LYS A 942 17.43 12.80 -19.69
N ASN A 943 18.67 12.56 -20.06
CA ASN A 943 19.34 11.28 -19.88
C ASN A 943 20.15 11.29 -18.58
N ILE A 944 19.85 10.36 -17.69
CA ILE A 944 20.50 10.21 -16.39
C ILE A 944 21.23 8.87 -16.39
N TYR A 945 22.55 8.93 -16.33
CA TYR A 945 23.44 7.77 -16.41
C TYR A 945 23.99 7.43 -15.02
N PHE A 946 23.63 6.29 -14.49
CA PHE A 946 24.22 5.71 -13.27
C PHE A 946 25.37 4.80 -13.65
N VAL A 947 26.59 5.17 -13.31
CA VAL A 947 27.79 4.38 -13.60
C VAL A 947 28.18 3.60 -12.34
N THR A 948 28.06 2.26 -12.39
CA THR A 948 28.19 1.41 -11.20
C THR A 948 29.16 0.25 -11.44
N TYR A 949 29.98 -0.09 -10.43
CA TYR A 949 30.75 -1.32 -10.47
C TYR A 949 29.90 -2.55 -10.18
N LEU A 950 29.97 -3.55 -11.07
CA LEU A 950 29.37 -4.86 -10.87
C LEU A 950 30.08 -5.60 -9.72
N GLY A 951 29.30 -6.29 -8.89
CA GLY A 951 29.83 -7.04 -7.74
C GLY A 951 30.38 -6.13 -6.63
N SER A 952 29.81 -4.94 -6.47
CA SER A 952 30.17 -4.00 -5.40
C SER A 952 28.96 -3.60 -4.56
N ILE A 953 29.21 -2.85 -3.50
CA ILE A 953 28.18 -2.24 -2.66
C ILE A 953 27.21 -1.37 -3.48
N GLU A 954 27.61 -0.87 -4.64
CA GLU A 954 26.75 -0.06 -5.50
C GLU A 954 25.66 -0.88 -6.18
N SER A 955 25.90 -2.15 -6.47
CA SER A 955 24.86 -3.05 -6.98
C SER A 955 23.68 -3.12 -6.00
N ASN A 956 23.98 -3.28 -4.73
CA ASN A 956 22.98 -3.31 -3.66
C ASN A 956 22.31 -1.94 -3.46
N GLN A 957 23.09 -0.84 -3.55
CA GLN A 957 22.53 0.51 -3.49
C GLN A 957 21.56 0.77 -4.65
N MET A 958 21.88 0.32 -5.86
CA MET A 958 21.01 0.51 -7.02
C MET A 958 19.70 -0.26 -6.87
N GLN A 959 19.74 -1.51 -6.36
CA GLN A 959 18.55 -2.28 -6.03
C GLN A 959 17.68 -1.56 -4.98
N MET A 960 18.28 -1.03 -3.91
CA MET A 960 17.55 -0.25 -2.90
C MET A 960 16.94 1.04 -3.47
N VAL A 961 17.63 1.71 -4.38
CA VAL A 961 17.11 2.90 -5.07
C VAL A 961 15.89 2.56 -5.89
N LEU A 962 15.94 1.46 -6.64
CA LEU A 962 14.83 0.97 -7.45
C LEU A 962 13.65 0.50 -6.58
N ALA A 963 13.92 -0.19 -5.47
CA ALA A 963 12.91 -0.63 -4.53
C ALA A 963 12.18 0.56 -3.86
N LYS A 964 12.93 1.60 -3.46
CA LYS A 964 12.34 2.83 -2.92
C LYS A 964 11.50 3.61 -3.95
N GLU A 965 11.88 3.60 -5.20
CA GLU A 965 11.09 4.21 -6.28
C GLU A 965 9.76 3.46 -6.45
N LYS A 966 9.77 2.13 -6.37
CA LYS A 966 8.55 1.31 -6.39
C LYS A 966 7.67 1.51 -5.13
N LEU A 967 8.27 1.66 -3.95
CA LEU A 967 7.50 2.03 -2.73
C LEU A 967 6.83 3.40 -2.89
N ASN A 968 7.51 4.36 -3.51
CA ASN A 968 6.90 5.64 -3.83
C ASN A 968 5.74 5.51 -4.84
N LEU A 969 5.82 4.57 -5.79
CA LEU A 969 4.72 4.25 -6.71
C LEU A 969 3.53 3.62 -5.98
N PHE A 970 3.77 2.71 -5.03
CA PHE A 970 2.72 2.15 -4.17
C PHE A 970 2.02 3.26 -3.36
N MET A 971 2.78 4.16 -2.74
CA MET A 971 2.23 5.32 -2.03
C MET A 971 1.40 6.23 -2.94
N ARG A 972 1.55 6.09 -4.25
CA ARG A 972 0.79 6.81 -5.29
C ARG A 972 -0.48 6.09 -5.73
N GLY A 973 -0.83 4.95 -5.13
CA GLY A 973 -1.97 4.14 -5.58
C GLY A 973 -1.82 3.59 -6.99
N GLN A 974 -0.60 3.59 -7.54
CA GLN A 974 -0.29 2.93 -8.80
C GLN A 974 0.05 1.48 -8.52
N ASP A 975 -0.56 0.58 -9.27
CA ASP A 975 -0.40 -0.87 -9.15
C ASP A 975 1.07 -1.29 -9.22
N THR A 976 1.61 -1.58 -8.07
CA THR A 976 2.86 -2.31 -7.93
C THR A 976 2.65 -3.37 -6.88
N ASP A 977 2.73 -4.60 -7.27
CA ASP A 977 2.67 -5.74 -6.37
C ASP A 977 3.80 -5.61 -5.33
N LEU A 978 3.42 -5.34 -4.07
CA LEU A 978 4.39 -5.25 -2.98
C LEU A 978 5.05 -6.61 -2.75
N ASP A 979 4.30 -7.69 -2.87
CA ASP A 979 4.81 -9.05 -2.69
C ASP A 979 5.86 -9.35 -3.76
N GLU A 980 5.68 -8.88 -5.01
CA GLU A 980 6.71 -8.97 -6.05
C GLU A 980 7.98 -8.18 -5.71
N ILE A 981 7.83 -7.02 -5.06
CA ILE A 981 8.98 -6.24 -4.60
C ILE A 981 9.72 -6.98 -3.48
N TYR A 982 9.00 -7.61 -2.56
CA TYR A 982 9.57 -8.35 -1.43
C TYR A 982 10.17 -9.69 -1.87
N GLU A 983 9.49 -10.45 -2.71
CA GLU A 983 10.00 -11.74 -3.22
C GLU A 983 11.23 -11.57 -4.12
N ARG A 984 11.23 -10.52 -4.97
CA ARG A 984 12.30 -10.31 -5.96
C ARG A 984 13.53 -9.67 -5.38
N PHE A 985 13.39 -8.84 -4.35
CA PHE A 985 14.52 -8.04 -3.84
C PHE A 985 14.97 -8.49 -2.44
N GLY A 986 14.15 -9.16 -1.63
CA GLY A 986 14.51 -9.70 -0.29
C GLY A 986 15.33 -8.73 0.59
N VAL A 987 15.25 -7.44 0.31
CA VAL A 987 16.24 -6.44 0.69
C VAL A 987 15.69 -5.61 1.82
N ASP A 988 16.39 -5.68 2.93
CA ASP A 988 16.31 -4.68 3.99
C ASP A 988 16.56 -3.27 3.39
N TYR A 989 15.59 -2.34 3.48
CA TYR A 989 15.70 -0.97 2.94
C TYR A 989 16.79 -0.11 3.58
N ASP A 990 17.46 -0.62 4.59
CA ASP A 990 18.61 -0.01 5.22
C ASP A 990 19.89 -0.74 4.80
N LEU A 991 20.77 -0.02 4.13
CA LEU A 991 22.08 -0.53 3.71
C LEU A 991 22.86 -1.13 4.89
N MET A 992 22.72 -0.56 6.10
CA MET A 992 23.35 -1.10 7.30
C MET A 992 22.76 -2.45 7.71
N SER A 993 21.44 -2.57 7.70
CA SER A 993 20.76 -3.83 8.03
C SER A 993 21.13 -4.92 7.05
N MET A 994 21.15 -4.60 5.76
CA MET A 994 21.53 -5.54 4.71
C MET A 994 22.99 -5.98 4.86
N LEU A 995 23.91 -5.07 5.11
CA LEU A 995 25.33 -5.39 5.33
C LEU A 995 25.59 -6.12 6.65
N MET A 996 24.67 -5.99 7.60
CA MET A 996 24.74 -6.69 8.89
C MET A 996 23.98 -8.02 8.90
N SER A 997 23.18 -8.32 7.86
CA SER A 997 22.51 -9.62 7.72
C SER A 997 23.52 -10.76 7.58
N ARG A 998 23.16 -11.93 8.10
CA ARG A 998 23.98 -13.15 8.00
C ARG A 998 23.32 -14.07 6.99
N GLU A 999 23.89 -14.17 5.80
CA GLU A 999 23.59 -15.27 4.91
C GLU A 999 24.63 -16.37 5.05
N VAL A 1000 24.22 -17.61 4.94
CA VAL A 1000 25.06 -18.80 5.12
C VAL A 1000 25.05 -19.55 3.79
N ASP A 1001 26.22 -19.87 3.26
CA ASP A 1001 26.34 -20.71 2.08
C ASP A 1001 26.03 -22.19 2.38
N GLU A 1002 25.99 -23.03 1.35
CA GLU A 1002 25.76 -24.48 1.46
C GLU A 1002 26.78 -25.20 2.36
N ASN A 1003 27.95 -24.58 2.64
CA ASN A 1003 28.99 -25.09 3.49
C ASN A 1003 28.97 -24.51 4.92
N GLY A 1004 27.91 -23.74 5.27
CA GLY A 1004 27.79 -23.13 6.58
C GLY A 1004 28.67 -21.89 6.79
N LYS A 1005 29.21 -21.29 5.72
CA LYS A 1005 30.10 -20.14 5.78
C LYS A 1005 29.28 -18.85 5.57
N PHE A 1006 29.45 -17.85 6.45
CA PHE A 1006 28.79 -16.57 6.37
C PHE A 1006 29.35 -15.72 5.22
N TYR A 1007 28.46 -15.15 4.39
CA TYR A 1007 28.83 -14.23 3.33
C TYR A 1007 27.85 -13.04 3.24
N ILE A 1008 28.25 -11.99 2.52
CA ILE A 1008 27.39 -10.87 2.13
C ILE A 1008 27.10 -11.01 0.66
N ARG A 1009 25.82 -11.05 0.29
CA ARG A 1009 25.40 -11.11 -1.10
C ARG A 1009 25.48 -9.71 -1.73
N TRP A 1010 26.39 -9.54 -2.69
CA TRP A 1010 26.52 -8.33 -3.49
C TRP A 1010 25.77 -8.49 -4.81
N GLY A 1011 24.46 -8.24 -4.84
CA GLY A 1011 23.63 -8.37 -6.01
C GLY A 1011 23.53 -9.81 -6.56
N GLU A 1012 22.44 -10.17 -7.21
CA GLU A 1012 22.42 -11.40 -8.00
C GLU A 1012 23.30 -11.22 -9.22
N GLN A 1013 24.41 -11.93 -9.24
CA GLN A 1013 25.16 -12.14 -10.45
C GLN A 1013 24.43 -13.19 -11.28
N GLU A 1014 23.59 -12.77 -12.22
CA GLU A 1014 23.41 -13.59 -13.41
C GLU A 1014 24.69 -13.43 -14.24
N ILE A 1015 25.55 -14.41 -14.13
CA ILE A 1015 26.64 -14.61 -15.06
C ILE A 1015 26.00 -15.24 -16.29
N ALA A 1016 25.89 -14.45 -17.37
CA ALA A 1016 25.63 -14.99 -18.70
C ALA A 1016 26.80 -15.86 -19.15
#